data_106bf57db25b723c4147f130a6bd4561
#
_entry.id   106bf57db25b723c4147f130a6bd4561
#
_cell.length_a   1.000
_cell.length_b   1.000
_cell.length_c   1.000
_cell.angle_alpha   90.00
_cell.angle_beta   90.00
_cell.angle_gamma   90.00
#
_symmetry.space_group_name_H-M   'P 1'
#
loop_
_entity.id
_entity.type
_entity.pdbx_description
1 polymer ?
#
loop_
_entity_poly.entity_id
_entity_poly.type
_entity_poly.pdbx_seq_one_letter_code
_entity_poly.pdbx_strand_id
1 'polypeptide(L)'
;MVSAVQKSYRKNILREMKGNASRMVSLFGIVALGVMMLTGLMSIAPSMRSAAQKYYVQQNVFDLRVLSTLGLSDQDIAAIAATPGVEAVMPVKTLDLEANWQGQEERMVVQLQALQQDPAADTDANMNRLVLRSGRMPQAANECVVHVMGYQAEIAEGTVLTLPEDTEGTKHKEYTVVGLVQDPQHISTDKESSTVGNGQLNYIAYVLDGELTADYYTACYIKAENAGQYDNYSQEYQEAVDQVADRLEQISTAQCVQRREQLIDTANQKLVEARQTYDDQKAEAEQKFAEAEQQLDDAQKQLDDAKAQLDAGETELAKQKEALPDTMQNGADQLVDGEEQVLEFEEQLQQIQLLVNLKKVADPLLTYAQTALDNAQKALDEAEPADEDYIELRDALAKAQAAYDNINGQLQGYQAQLDEGKKQMYAQGLISSPNLDNDQLVVEAKAALRRLKVQLLEGQLQLTTGTATAYSQFEAARAQLDAGWQEYQAGVQQLADSRAQYETQKADAQQKLDEGLQQLTDAEEQVSKIKKGEWYVLDRNSTLSFVTFEQYADRMDAIARVFPVFFFLVAALVATTTMTRMVDENRLQMGTLKALGYSNASIAGKYLFYALTASVLGSMAGMVVGFLVFPSIIWYAYQLIFSLPTFTLRFYPGMAAASMAISAAVIGLATWSACRSSLKEKSAALLLPRAPVAGKRIFLEYITPLWKRMSFSQKTTARNLFRYKKRFFMTVLGVAGCTALLLIGFGLQDSLLPIVTKQSTELSHNDLTVTLSDPAAFTVEKGLADALENGLVRCTAVLQPRGVVVVLDLRHRRGEAERARQLHLVLGLVGAVASASFALEELHRGQRIFACQLGHIVHDAVFIEKIGGLELAAHLVAEAEGDACVDHRLSLHHVQIVVYRDIDIGEHL
;
A
#
# COMPACT_ATOMS: atom_id res chain seq x y z
N MET A 1 -40.18 -46.52 -58.49
CA MET A 1 -39.70 -45.23 -59.08
C MET A 1 -39.27 -44.20 -58.04
N VAL A 2 -40.04 -43.94 -57.00
CA VAL A 2 -39.76 -42.94 -55.96
C VAL A 2 -38.37 -43.11 -55.26
N SER A 3 -37.99 -44.35 -54.94
CA SER A 3 -36.73 -44.67 -54.27
C SER A 3 -35.48 -44.43 -55.21
N ALA A 4 -35.62 -44.69 -56.49
CA ALA A 4 -34.57 -44.48 -57.49
C ALA A 4 -34.36 -42.97 -57.77
N VAL A 5 -35.43 -42.18 -57.83
CA VAL A 5 -35.40 -40.73 -57.95
C VAL A 5 -34.73 -40.08 -56.72
N GLN A 6 -35.03 -40.58 -55.55
CA GLN A 6 -34.39 -40.12 -54.30
C GLN A 6 -32.87 -40.43 -54.23
N LYS A 7 -32.46 -41.61 -54.67
CA LYS A 7 -31.05 -42.03 -54.77
C LYS A 7 -30.30 -41.13 -55.74
N SER A 8 -30.88 -40.85 -56.91
CA SER A 8 -30.27 -39.97 -57.94
C SER A 8 -30.12 -38.53 -57.46
N TYR A 9 -31.14 -38.03 -56.72
CA TYR A 9 -31.11 -36.70 -56.10
C TYR A 9 -30.01 -36.56 -55.04
N ARG A 10 -29.89 -37.54 -54.14
CA ARG A 10 -28.81 -37.59 -53.13
C ARG A 10 -27.41 -37.66 -53.79
N LYS A 11 -27.26 -38.47 -54.86
CA LYS A 11 -25.99 -38.54 -55.59
C LYS A 11 -25.64 -37.21 -56.28
N ASN A 12 -26.65 -36.50 -56.78
CA ASN A 12 -26.47 -35.15 -57.34
C ASN A 12 -26.00 -34.13 -56.30
N ILE A 13 -26.55 -34.16 -55.08
CA ILE A 13 -26.12 -33.30 -53.95
C ILE A 13 -24.60 -33.51 -53.66
N LEU A 14 -24.16 -34.76 -53.54
CA LEU A 14 -22.76 -35.10 -53.26
C LEU A 14 -21.84 -34.67 -54.39
N ARG A 15 -22.28 -34.84 -55.69
CA ARG A 15 -21.49 -34.41 -56.84
C ARG A 15 -21.30 -32.90 -56.91
N GLU A 16 -22.36 -32.16 -56.53
CA GLU A 16 -22.31 -30.67 -56.50
C GLU A 16 -21.48 -30.15 -55.33
N MET A 17 -21.50 -30.84 -54.19
CA MET A 17 -20.54 -30.57 -53.10
C MET A 17 -19.10 -30.67 -53.56
N LYS A 18 -18.79 -31.71 -54.32
CA LYS A 18 -17.43 -31.92 -54.88
C LYS A 18 -17.09 -30.84 -55.91
N GLY A 19 -18.06 -30.45 -56.79
CA GLY A 19 -17.89 -29.43 -57.80
C GLY A 19 -17.74 -27.98 -57.22
N ASN A 20 -18.28 -27.70 -56.02
CA ASN A 20 -18.20 -26.40 -55.34
C ASN A 20 -17.32 -26.47 -54.07
N ALA A 21 -16.31 -27.36 -54.08
CA ALA A 21 -15.44 -27.56 -52.89
C ALA A 21 -14.77 -26.28 -52.39
N SER A 22 -14.34 -25.39 -53.26
CA SER A 22 -13.75 -24.10 -52.89
C SER A 22 -14.69 -23.23 -52.03
N ARG A 23 -16.00 -23.19 -52.37
CA ARG A 23 -16.98 -22.45 -51.60
C ARG A 23 -17.34 -23.15 -50.28
N MET A 24 -17.31 -24.49 -50.29
CA MET A 24 -17.48 -25.27 -49.08
C MET A 24 -16.35 -25.03 -48.10
N VAL A 25 -15.10 -24.98 -48.56
CA VAL A 25 -13.92 -24.62 -47.76
C VAL A 25 -14.04 -23.20 -47.21
N SER A 26 -14.54 -22.26 -48.00
CA SER A 26 -14.76 -20.87 -47.50
C SER A 26 -15.83 -20.82 -46.41
N LEU A 27 -16.98 -21.48 -46.59
CA LEU A 27 -18.00 -21.56 -45.56
C LEU A 27 -17.53 -22.35 -44.33
N PHE A 28 -16.83 -23.44 -44.51
CA PHE A 28 -16.21 -24.23 -43.47
C PHE A 28 -15.23 -23.35 -42.66
N GLY A 29 -14.32 -22.62 -43.33
CA GLY A 29 -13.30 -21.82 -42.71
C GLY A 29 -13.88 -20.69 -41.87
N ILE A 30 -14.87 -19.94 -42.38
CA ILE A 30 -15.47 -18.85 -41.63
C ILE A 30 -16.28 -19.33 -40.42
N VAL A 31 -16.98 -20.47 -40.57
CA VAL A 31 -17.69 -21.11 -39.45
C VAL A 31 -16.71 -21.66 -38.42
N ALA A 32 -15.66 -22.35 -38.90
CA ALA A 32 -14.62 -22.84 -38.01
C ALA A 32 -14.00 -21.71 -37.21
N LEU A 33 -13.68 -20.56 -37.84
CA LEU A 33 -13.14 -19.38 -37.17
C LEU A 33 -14.14 -18.81 -36.14
N GLY A 34 -15.42 -18.65 -36.52
CA GLY A 34 -16.43 -18.13 -35.61
C GLY A 34 -16.67 -19.04 -34.41
N VAL A 35 -16.75 -20.37 -34.65
CA VAL A 35 -16.95 -21.34 -33.55
C VAL A 35 -15.67 -21.47 -32.71
N MET A 36 -14.48 -21.43 -33.34
CA MET A 36 -13.19 -21.42 -32.66
C MET A 36 -13.09 -20.24 -31.67
N MET A 37 -13.45 -19.04 -32.13
CA MET A 37 -13.43 -17.84 -31.29
C MET A 37 -14.49 -17.94 -30.17
N LEU A 38 -15.70 -18.41 -30.47
CA LEU A 38 -16.72 -18.54 -29.45
C LEU A 38 -16.33 -19.58 -28.39
N THR A 39 -16.01 -20.81 -28.79
CA THR A 39 -15.69 -21.88 -27.85
C THR A 39 -14.37 -21.63 -27.14
N GLY A 40 -13.39 -21.06 -27.88
CA GLY A 40 -12.08 -20.73 -27.33
C GLY A 40 -12.17 -19.69 -26.24
N LEU A 41 -12.73 -18.53 -26.54
CA LEU A 41 -12.84 -17.42 -25.56
C LEU A 41 -13.76 -17.77 -24.41
N MET A 42 -14.95 -18.30 -24.68
CA MET A 42 -15.91 -18.65 -23.61
C MET A 42 -15.43 -19.80 -22.71
N SER A 43 -14.48 -20.62 -23.14
CA SER A 43 -13.93 -21.69 -22.31
C SER A 43 -12.80 -21.24 -21.39
N ILE A 44 -12.23 -20.04 -21.60
CA ILE A 44 -11.08 -19.54 -20.81
C ILE A 44 -11.47 -19.38 -19.34
N ALA A 45 -12.43 -18.51 -19.02
CA ALA A 45 -12.81 -18.22 -17.65
C ALA A 45 -13.32 -19.45 -16.88
N PRO A 46 -14.23 -20.29 -17.43
CA PRO A 46 -14.60 -21.53 -16.76
C PRO A 46 -13.43 -22.50 -16.55
N SER A 47 -12.46 -22.51 -17.45
CA SER A 47 -11.27 -23.37 -17.32
C SER A 47 -10.32 -22.81 -16.24
N MET A 48 -10.15 -21.49 -16.18
CA MET A 48 -9.40 -20.80 -15.12
C MET A 48 -10.02 -21.11 -13.75
N ARG A 49 -11.31 -20.86 -13.57
CA ARG A 49 -12.03 -21.16 -12.33
C ARG A 49 -11.93 -22.63 -11.95
N SER A 50 -12.09 -23.54 -12.91
CA SER A 50 -11.95 -24.98 -12.66
C SER A 50 -10.55 -25.40 -12.25
N ALA A 51 -9.51 -24.75 -12.78
CA ALA A 51 -8.11 -24.99 -12.37
C ALA A 51 -7.86 -24.47 -10.95
N ALA A 52 -8.33 -23.26 -10.65
CA ALA A 52 -8.24 -22.68 -9.32
C ALA A 52 -9.05 -23.50 -8.29
N GLN A 53 -10.29 -23.89 -8.60
CA GLN A 53 -11.10 -24.76 -7.76
C GLN A 53 -10.35 -26.05 -7.38
N LYS A 54 -9.80 -26.73 -8.39
CA LYS A 54 -9.04 -27.94 -8.16
C LYS A 54 -7.83 -27.71 -7.25
N TYR A 55 -7.14 -26.60 -7.47
CA TYR A 55 -5.98 -26.22 -6.66
C TYR A 55 -6.37 -25.90 -5.22
N TYR A 56 -7.43 -25.11 -5.03
CA TYR A 56 -7.94 -24.76 -3.69
C TYR A 56 -8.37 -25.98 -2.89
N VAL A 57 -9.05 -26.93 -3.53
CA VAL A 57 -9.44 -28.19 -2.88
C VAL A 57 -8.21 -29.04 -2.55
N GLN A 58 -7.24 -29.16 -3.47
CA GLN A 58 -6.01 -29.94 -3.23
C GLN A 58 -5.14 -29.39 -2.12
N GLN A 59 -5.07 -28.06 -2.00
CA GLN A 59 -4.27 -27.40 -0.98
C GLN A 59 -5.06 -27.05 0.28
N ASN A 60 -6.31 -27.52 0.38
CA ASN A 60 -7.21 -27.26 1.51
C ASN A 60 -7.24 -25.75 1.87
N VAL A 61 -7.48 -24.89 0.87
CA VAL A 61 -7.51 -23.44 1.07
C VAL A 61 -8.69 -23.08 1.97
N PHE A 62 -8.46 -22.18 2.92
CA PHE A 62 -9.46 -21.69 3.88
C PHE A 62 -10.72 -21.17 3.19
N ASP A 63 -11.86 -21.16 3.89
CA ASP A 63 -13.11 -20.55 3.40
C ASP A 63 -13.33 -19.16 4.02
N LEU A 64 -12.99 -19.00 5.31
CA LEU A 64 -13.05 -17.74 6.05
C LEU A 64 -11.75 -17.50 6.79
N ARG A 65 -11.45 -16.23 7.04
CA ARG A 65 -10.35 -15.77 7.86
C ARG A 65 -10.85 -14.74 8.87
N VAL A 66 -10.58 -14.96 10.14
CA VAL A 66 -10.86 -14.00 11.20
C VAL A 66 -9.58 -13.28 11.58
N LEU A 67 -9.62 -11.97 11.57
CA LEU A 67 -8.59 -11.06 12.10
C LEU A 67 -9.16 -10.31 13.28
N SER A 68 -8.31 -9.93 14.23
CA SER A 68 -8.72 -9.09 15.37
C SER A 68 -7.75 -7.93 15.53
N THR A 69 -8.29 -6.74 15.79
CA THR A 69 -7.46 -5.56 16.10
C THR A 69 -6.70 -5.67 17.43
N LEU A 70 -7.09 -6.63 18.29
CA LEU A 70 -6.44 -6.92 19.57
C LEU A 70 -5.67 -8.25 19.57
N GLY A 71 -5.49 -8.86 18.39
CA GLY A 71 -5.02 -10.24 18.30
C GLY A 71 -6.06 -11.24 18.82
N LEU A 72 -5.92 -12.49 18.44
CA LEU A 72 -6.79 -13.59 18.86
C LEU A 72 -6.10 -14.39 19.98
N SER A 73 -6.82 -14.66 21.08
CA SER A 73 -6.38 -15.53 22.15
C SER A 73 -6.78 -16.98 21.91
N ASP A 74 -6.23 -17.92 22.69
CA ASP A 74 -6.67 -19.33 22.68
C ASP A 74 -8.17 -19.47 22.97
N GLN A 75 -8.73 -18.56 23.75
CA GLN A 75 -10.14 -18.54 24.08
C GLN A 75 -10.99 -18.08 22.88
N ASP A 76 -10.51 -17.10 22.12
CA ASP A 76 -11.13 -16.67 20.86
C ASP A 76 -11.12 -17.83 19.84
N ILE A 77 -10.00 -18.54 19.71
CA ILE A 77 -9.87 -19.71 18.83
C ILE A 77 -10.84 -20.82 19.25
N ALA A 78 -10.97 -21.08 20.54
CA ALA A 78 -11.93 -22.05 21.04
C ALA A 78 -13.39 -21.64 20.79
N ALA A 79 -13.71 -20.35 20.92
CA ALA A 79 -15.04 -19.81 20.61
C ALA A 79 -15.37 -19.91 19.10
N ILE A 80 -14.39 -19.61 18.23
CA ILE A 80 -14.50 -19.78 16.79
C ILE A 80 -14.76 -21.26 16.45
N ALA A 81 -13.96 -22.16 17.01
CA ALA A 81 -14.09 -23.61 16.77
C ALA A 81 -15.41 -24.20 17.27
N ALA A 82 -15.98 -23.62 18.33
CA ALA A 82 -17.28 -24.03 18.87
C ALA A 82 -18.49 -23.46 18.11
N THR A 83 -18.27 -22.55 17.17
CA THR A 83 -19.36 -21.90 16.39
C THR A 83 -19.99 -22.91 15.43
N PRO A 84 -21.33 -23.09 15.46
CA PRO A 84 -22.01 -24.03 14.58
C PRO A 84 -21.71 -23.73 13.09
N GLY A 85 -21.33 -24.76 12.34
CA GLY A 85 -20.99 -24.66 10.93
C GLY A 85 -19.48 -24.44 10.70
N VAL A 86 -18.67 -24.34 11.73
CA VAL A 86 -17.21 -24.40 11.63
C VAL A 86 -16.78 -25.87 11.65
N GLU A 87 -16.12 -26.32 10.60
CA GLU A 87 -15.59 -27.68 10.45
C GLU A 87 -14.19 -27.81 11.07
N ALA A 88 -13.32 -26.86 10.77
CA ALA A 88 -11.97 -26.82 11.27
C ALA A 88 -11.46 -25.38 11.39
N VAL A 89 -10.48 -25.18 12.27
CA VAL A 89 -9.79 -23.90 12.52
C VAL A 89 -8.28 -24.07 12.43
N MET A 90 -7.59 -23.07 11.93
CA MET A 90 -6.13 -22.98 11.88
C MET A 90 -5.68 -21.60 12.35
N PRO A 91 -5.32 -21.47 13.63
CA PRO A 91 -4.74 -20.23 14.13
C PRO A 91 -3.32 -20.05 13.61
N VAL A 92 -2.95 -18.82 13.27
CA VAL A 92 -1.66 -18.49 12.67
C VAL A 92 -1.07 -17.25 13.33
N LYS A 93 0.25 -17.28 13.52
CA LYS A 93 1.04 -16.13 13.94
C LYS A 93 1.81 -15.61 12.74
N THR A 94 1.74 -14.32 12.51
CA THR A 94 2.52 -13.62 11.49
C THR A 94 3.19 -12.40 12.09
N LEU A 95 4.33 -12.01 11.53
CA LEU A 95 5.07 -10.82 11.93
C LEU A 95 5.68 -10.18 10.69
N ASP A 96 5.27 -8.95 10.40
CA ASP A 96 5.87 -8.14 9.35
C ASP A 96 7.08 -7.40 9.92
N LEU A 97 8.21 -7.45 9.21
CA LEU A 97 9.46 -6.85 9.66
C LEU A 97 10.34 -6.47 8.46
N GLU A 98 11.30 -5.58 8.72
CA GLU A 98 12.37 -5.31 7.77
C GLU A 98 13.49 -6.33 7.93
N ALA A 99 14.01 -6.83 6.83
CA ALA A 99 15.09 -7.79 6.79
C ALA A 99 16.06 -7.52 5.65
N ASN A 100 17.29 -8.01 5.80
CA ASN A 100 18.29 -8.02 4.75
C ASN A 100 18.55 -9.46 4.27
N TRP A 101 18.73 -9.61 2.97
CA TRP A 101 19.28 -10.85 2.40
C TRP A 101 20.79 -10.73 2.32
N GLN A 102 21.49 -11.83 2.56
CA GLN A 102 22.95 -11.84 2.46
C GLN A 102 23.41 -11.32 1.08
N GLY A 103 24.13 -10.21 1.09
CA GLY A 103 24.70 -9.58 -0.12
C GLY A 103 23.87 -8.44 -0.74
N GLN A 104 22.75 -8.06 -0.16
CA GLN A 104 21.98 -6.87 -0.55
C GLN A 104 22.07 -5.78 0.52
N GLU A 105 22.28 -4.54 0.10
CA GLU A 105 22.32 -3.36 1.00
C GLU A 105 20.92 -2.84 1.34
N GLU A 106 19.92 -3.16 0.53
CA GLU A 106 18.56 -2.64 0.64
C GLU A 106 17.73 -3.52 1.58
N ARG A 107 17.09 -2.90 2.58
CA ARG A 107 16.15 -3.57 3.48
C ARG A 107 14.85 -3.86 2.73
N MET A 108 14.31 -5.04 2.93
CA MET A 108 13.05 -5.50 2.35
C MET A 108 12.05 -5.83 3.45
N VAL A 109 10.78 -5.61 3.18
CA VAL A 109 9.71 -6.01 4.09
C VAL A 109 9.42 -7.50 3.89
N VAL A 110 9.56 -8.26 4.95
CA VAL A 110 9.33 -9.70 4.98
C VAL A 110 8.27 -10.01 6.03
N GLN A 111 7.28 -10.81 5.67
CA GLN A 111 6.37 -11.40 6.64
C GLN A 111 6.91 -12.76 7.07
N LEU A 112 7.17 -12.93 8.34
CA LEU A 112 7.40 -14.25 8.94
C LEU A 112 6.06 -14.86 9.33
N GLN A 113 5.80 -16.08 8.92
CA GLN A 113 4.62 -16.84 9.30
C GLN A 113 5.01 -18.16 9.96
N ALA A 114 4.42 -18.45 11.12
CA ALA A 114 4.63 -19.73 11.79
C ALA A 114 3.93 -20.87 11.03
N LEU A 115 4.65 -21.94 10.77
CA LEU A 115 4.11 -23.20 10.24
C LEU A 115 3.32 -23.94 11.33
N GLN A 116 2.37 -24.76 10.92
CA GLN A 116 1.74 -25.73 11.82
C GLN A 116 2.77 -26.78 12.30
N GLN A 117 2.54 -27.39 13.46
CA GLN A 117 3.45 -28.39 14.04
C GLN A 117 3.74 -29.57 13.10
N ASP A 118 2.76 -29.96 12.28
CA ASP A 118 2.93 -30.96 11.22
C ASP A 118 2.41 -30.41 9.89
N PRO A 119 3.22 -29.68 9.12
CA PRO A 119 2.80 -29.09 7.85
C PRO A 119 2.44 -30.12 6.78
N ALA A 120 2.81 -31.39 6.96
CA ALA A 120 2.53 -32.47 6.02
C ALA A 120 1.27 -33.26 6.43
N ALA A 121 0.64 -32.97 7.56
CA ALA A 121 -0.57 -33.67 8.00
C ALA A 121 -1.72 -33.47 7.02
N ASP A 122 -2.33 -34.57 6.60
CA ASP A 122 -3.53 -34.54 5.76
C ASP A 122 -4.79 -34.50 6.62
N THR A 123 -4.99 -33.39 7.29
CA THR A 123 -6.15 -33.10 8.15
C THR A 123 -6.84 -31.82 7.67
N ASP A 124 -8.12 -31.68 7.95
CA ASP A 124 -8.90 -30.49 7.60
C ASP A 124 -8.40 -29.25 8.34
N ALA A 125 -7.82 -29.45 9.53
CA ALA A 125 -7.19 -28.38 10.30
C ALA A 125 -5.89 -27.83 9.66
N ASN A 126 -5.23 -28.62 8.80
CA ASN A 126 -4.05 -28.16 8.06
C ASN A 126 -4.49 -27.50 6.74
N MET A 127 -4.80 -26.23 6.83
CA MET A 127 -5.24 -25.41 5.67
C MET A 127 -4.06 -24.77 4.97
N ASN A 128 -4.31 -24.26 3.76
CA ASN A 128 -3.35 -23.50 2.95
C ASN A 128 -2.01 -24.23 2.77
N ARG A 129 -2.08 -25.52 2.42
CA ARG A 129 -0.90 -26.40 2.36
C ARG A 129 0.09 -25.89 1.33
N LEU A 130 1.31 -25.61 1.79
CA LEU A 130 2.40 -25.12 0.96
C LEU A 130 2.84 -26.18 -0.05
N VAL A 131 3.09 -25.75 -1.28
CA VAL A 131 3.64 -26.62 -2.35
C VAL A 131 5.14 -26.40 -2.45
N LEU A 132 5.94 -27.39 -2.05
CA LEU A 132 7.39 -27.33 -2.20
C LEU A 132 7.78 -27.29 -3.68
N ARG A 133 8.54 -26.26 -4.07
CA ARG A 133 9.06 -26.08 -5.42
C ARG A 133 10.48 -26.59 -5.56
N SER A 134 11.31 -26.31 -4.56
CA SER A 134 12.68 -26.80 -4.49
C SER A 134 13.14 -26.87 -3.04
N GLY A 135 14.21 -27.62 -2.77
CA GLY A 135 14.76 -27.78 -1.44
C GLY A 135 13.93 -28.70 -0.54
N ARG A 136 13.75 -28.31 0.72
CA ARG A 136 13.00 -29.06 1.75
C ARG A 136 12.27 -28.12 2.71
N MET A 137 11.36 -28.65 3.49
CA MET A 137 10.74 -27.92 4.60
C MET A 137 11.72 -27.72 5.76
N PRO A 138 11.56 -26.66 6.60
CA PRO A 138 12.39 -26.37 7.76
C PRO A 138 12.38 -27.55 8.76
N GLN A 139 13.54 -27.85 9.34
CA GLN A 139 13.71 -28.89 10.37
C GLN A 139 14.39 -28.32 11.63
N ALA A 140 15.13 -27.22 11.50
CA ALA A 140 15.78 -26.52 12.59
C ALA A 140 15.14 -25.13 12.81
N ALA A 141 15.26 -24.63 14.01
CA ALA A 141 14.65 -23.38 14.46
C ALA A 141 15.08 -22.13 13.63
N ASN A 142 16.34 -22.13 13.19
CA ASN A 142 16.92 -21.05 12.35
C ASN A 142 16.79 -21.31 10.84
N GLU A 143 15.87 -22.17 10.42
CA GLU A 143 15.58 -22.46 9.01
C GLU A 143 14.24 -21.85 8.61
N CYS A 144 14.15 -21.42 7.37
CA CYS A 144 12.89 -20.97 6.79
C CYS A 144 12.71 -21.49 5.36
N VAL A 145 11.48 -21.51 4.88
CA VAL A 145 11.17 -21.61 3.45
C VAL A 145 10.49 -20.33 2.98
N VAL A 146 10.78 -19.93 1.75
CA VAL A 146 10.32 -18.65 1.22
C VAL A 146 9.30 -18.87 0.10
N HIS A 147 8.21 -18.13 0.14
CA HIS A 147 7.23 -18.10 -0.94
C HIS A 147 7.81 -17.42 -2.18
N VAL A 148 7.73 -18.12 -3.32
CA VAL A 148 8.16 -17.62 -4.62
C VAL A 148 6.97 -17.00 -5.33
N MET A 149 7.01 -15.68 -5.52
CA MET A 149 6.03 -14.94 -6.31
C MET A 149 6.39 -15.01 -7.80
N GLY A 150 5.64 -15.80 -8.57
CA GLY A 150 5.82 -15.88 -10.02
C GLY A 150 7.17 -16.45 -10.48
N TYR A 151 7.78 -15.81 -11.49
CA TYR A 151 9.08 -16.24 -12.04
C TYR A 151 10.29 -15.59 -11.35
N GLN A 152 10.06 -14.73 -10.37
CA GLN A 152 11.13 -14.04 -9.65
C GLN A 152 11.63 -14.90 -8.48
N ALA A 153 12.46 -15.87 -8.76
CA ALA A 153 13.26 -16.50 -7.72
C ALA A 153 14.61 -15.77 -7.61
N GLU A 154 14.61 -14.58 -7.07
CA GLU A 154 15.85 -13.87 -6.73
C GLU A 154 16.54 -14.47 -5.50
N ILE A 155 15.82 -15.29 -4.74
CA ILE A 155 16.30 -15.93 -3.52
C ILE A 155 16.63 -17.40 -3.84
N ALA A 156 17.85 -17.80 -3.56
CA ALA A 156 18.32 -19.18 -3.71
C ALA A 156 18.31 -19.92 -2.37
N GLU A 157 18.25 -21.25 -2.41
CA GLU A 157 18.52 -22.09 -1.24
C GLU A 157 19.91 -21.81 -0.67
N GLY A 158 20.02 -21.73 0.65
CA GLY A 158 21.25 -21.37 1.36
C GLY A 158 21.43 -19.86 1.59
N THR A 159 20.57 -19.01 1.04
CA THR A 159 20.56 -17.56 1.36
C THR A 159 20.16 -17.36 2.83
N VAL A 160 20.83 -16.45 3.52
CA VAL A 160 20.52 -16.10 4.91
C VAL A 160 19.72 -14.81 4.95
N LEU A 161 18.58 -14.88 5.60
CA LEU A 161 17.75 -13.75 5.98
C LEU A 161 18.24 -13.22 7.32
N THR A 162 18.66 -11.96 7.37
CA THR A 162 19.17 -11.33 8.60
C THR A 162 18.22 -10.22 9.05
N LEU A 163 17.78 -10.29 10.29
CA LEU A 163 16.92 -9.31 10.95
C LEU A 163 17.77 -8.28 11.69
N PRO A 164 17.29 -7.02 11.82
CA PRO A 164 17.92 -6.04 12.70
C PRO A 164 18.05 -6.54 14.14
N GLU A 165 19.08 -6.12 14.85
CA GLU A 165 19.35 -6.52 16.25
C GLU A 165 18.20 -6.15 17.20
N ASP A 166 17.56 -5.01 16.94
CA ASP A 166 16.44 -4.44 17.70
C ASP A 166 15.08 -5.06 17.35
N THR A 167 15.00 -6.00 16.40
CA THR A 167 13.74 -6.66 16.06
C THR A 167 13.19 -7.45 17.23
N GLU A 168 11.98 -7.18 17.65
CA GLU A 168 11.26 -7.95 18.66
C GLU A 168 10.33 -8.99 18.01
N GLY A 169 9.87 -9.96 18.80
CA GLY A 169 8.86 -10.93 18.35
C GLY A 169 9.43 -12.20 17.71
N THR A 170 10.76 -12.34 17.56
CA THR A 170 11.42 -13.54 17.04
C THR A 170 12.45 -14.08 18.02
N LYS A 171 12.68 -15.39 18.01
CA LYS A 171 13.74 -16.03 18.83
C LYS A 171 15.12 -15.92 18.20
N HIS A 172 15.20 -16.00 16.88
CA HIS A 172 16.44 -15.90 16.12
C HIS A 172 16.45 -14.64 15.26
N LYS A 173 17.64 -14.15 14.95
CA LYS A 173 17.86 -12.98 14.08
C LYS A 173 18.35 -13.37 12.68
N GLU A 174 18.69 -14.62 12.48
CA GLU A 174 19.14 -15.15 11.20
C GLU A 174 18.38 -16.43 10.87
N TYR A 175 17.87 -16.51 9.65
CA TYR A 175 17.16 -17.67 9.12
C TYR A 175 17.77 -18.10 7.79
N THR A 176 18.13 -19.35 7.67
CA THR A 176 18.65 -19.92 6.42
C THR A 176 17.50 -20.43 5.57
N VAL A 177 17.44 -20.00 4.32
CA VAL A 177 16.45 -20.49 3.34
C VAL A 177 16.82 -21.91 2.92
N VAL A 178 16.02 -22.89 3.33
CA VAL A 178 16.25 -24.32 3.03
C VAL A 178 15.37 -24.86 1.91
N GLY A 179 14.42 -24.08 1.46
CA GLY A 179 13.54 -24.43 0.33
C GLY A 179 12.69 -23.27 -0.14
N LEU A 180 12.17 -23.42 -1.34
CA LEU A 180 11.25 -22.50 -1.95
C LEU A 180 9.87 -23.15 -2.05
N VAL A 181 8.85 -22.42 -1.64
CA VAL A 181 7.47 -22.91 -1.61
C VAL A 181 6.53 -22.01 -2.41
N GLN A 182 5.40 -22.55 -2.79
CA GLN A 182 4.26 -21.79 -3.28
C GLN A 182 3.14 -21.86 -2.24
N ASP A 183 2.71 -20.70 -1.78
CA ASP A 183 1.53 -20.56 -0.92
C ASP A 183 0.27 -20.45 -1.79
N PRO A 184 -0.74 -21.29 -1.53
CA PRO A 184 -1.99 -21.23 -2.27
C PRO A 184 -2.86 -19.99 -1.98
N GLN A 185 -2.56 -19.21 -0.95
CA GLN A 185 -3.21 -17.93 -0.68
C GLN A 185 -2.71 -16.82 -1.61
N HIS A 186 -1.46 -16.92 -2.05
CA HIS A 186 -0.76 -15.91 -2.85
C HIS A 186 -0.54 -16.45 -4.27
N ILE A 187 -1.64 -16.59 -5.01
CA ILE A 187 -1.60 -17.10 -6.40
C ILE A 187 -1.28 -16.01 -7.43
N SER A 188 -1.42 -14.73 -7.10
CA SER A 188 -1.03 -13.62 -7.98
C SER A 188 0.36 -13.08 -7.63
N THR A 189 0.97 -12.37 -8.59
CA THR A 189 2.24 -11.65 -8.37
C THR A 189 2.05 -10.28 -7.71
N ASP A 190 0.81 -9.92 -7.39
CA ASP A 190 0.50 -8.67 -6.69
C ASP A 190 1.08 -8.70 -5.28
N LYS A 191 1.79 -7.65 -4.92
CA LYS A 191 2.35 -7.50 -3.58
C LYS A 191 1.26 -7.10 -2.60
N GLU A 192 1.22 -7.79 -1.47
CA GLU A 192 0.36 -7.41 -0.37
C GLU A 192 0.89 -6.17 0.36
N SER A 193 0.01 -5.55 1.13
CA SER A 193 0.34 -4.38 1.91
C SER A 193 0.90 -4.77 3.27
N SER A 194 1.87 -4.00 3.76
CA SER A 194 2.41 -4.07 5.11
C SER A 194 2.32 -2.71 5.80
N THR A 195 2.35 -2.69 7.11
CA THR A 195 2.48 -1.46 7.91
C THR A 195 3.94 -1.10 8.19
N VAL A 196 4.88 -1.91 7.70
CA VAL A 196 6.33 -1.79 7.94
C VAL A 196 7.03 -1.30 6.67
N GLY A 197 8.12 -0.59 6.84
CA GLY A 197 9.01 -0.15 5.78
C GLY A 197 8.32 0.71 4.72
N ASN A 198 8.46 0.33 3.45
CA ASN A 198 7.85 1.04 2.32
C ASN A 198 6.35 0.74 2.10
N GLY A 199 5.72 0.01 3.02
CA GLY A 199 4.30 -0.31 2.95
C GLY A 199 3.94 -1.46 2.01
N GLN A 200 4.91 -2.14 1.38
CA GLN A 200 4.71 -3.28 0.50
C GLN A 200 5.42 -4.52 1.03
N LEU A 201 4.72 -5.62 1.06
CA LEU A 201 5.31 -6.91 1.39
C LEU A 201 6.15 -7.42 0.21
N ASN A 202 7.45 -7.63 0.43
CA ASN A 202 8.35 -8.13 -0.60
C ASN A 202 8.38 -9.66 -0.63
N TYR A 203 8.44 -10.30 0.54
CA TYR A 203 8.52 -11.76 0.67
C TYR A 203 7.73 -12.27 1.86
N ILE A 204 7.33 -13.53 1.78
CA ILE A 204 6.74 -14.29 2.88
C ILE A 204 7.68 -15.46 3.17
N ALA A 205 8.14 -15.53 4.40
CA ALA A 205 8.99 -16.62 4.87
C ALA A 205 8.26 -17.41 5.98
N TYR A 206 8.31 -18.72 5.87
CA TYR A 206 7.67 -19.63 6.80
C TYR A 206 8.73 -20.25 7.71
N VAL A 207 8.52 -20.09 9.01
CA VAL A 207 9.40 -20.59 10.08
C VAL A 207 8.69 -21.66 10.90
N LEU A 208 9.41 -22.41 11.69
CA LEU A 208 8.80 -23.43 12.56
C LEU A 208 7.90 -22.77 13.63
N ASP A 209 6.88 -23.51 14.05
CA ASP A 209 6.04 -23.11 15.18
C ASP A 209 6.91 -22.87 16.44
N GLY A 210 6.59 -21.78 17.14
CA GLY A 210 7.32 -21.34 18.33
C GLY A 210 8.54 -20.44 18.07
N GLU A 211 8.88 -20.12 16.82
CA GLU A 211 9.89 -19.09 16.50
C GLU A 211 9.36 -17.69 16.73
N LEU A 212 8.06 -17.46 16.49
CA LEU A 212 7.40 -16.22 16.81
C LEU A 212 6.95 -16.21 18.28
N THR A 213 7.41 -15.21 19.03
CA THR A 213 7.23 -15.14 20.50
C THR A 213 5.91 -14.50 20.94
N ALA A 214 5.09 -14.01 20.01
CA ALA A 214 3.78 -13.45 20.31
C ALA A 214 2.90 -14.47 21.05
N ASP A 215 2.20 -14.03 22.10
CA ASP A 215 1.26 -14.81 22.90
C ASP A 215 -0.19 -14.73 22.38
N TYR A 216 -0.35 -14.24 21.14
CA TYR A 216 -1.63 -14.14 20.42
C TYR A 216 -1.47 -14.58 18.97
N TYR A 217 -2.60 -14.93 18.35
CA TYR A 217 -2.65 -15.23 16.93
C TYR A 217 -3.07 -13.98 16.15
N THR A 218 -2.43 -13.77 15.01
CA THR A 218 -2.74 -12.65 14.11
C THR A 218 -3.92 -12.94 13.22
N ALA A 219 -4.13 -14.21 12.87
CA ALA A 219 -5.26 -14.66 12.07
C ALA A 219 -5.74 -16.05 12.52
N CYS A 220 -7.00 -16.37 12.26
CA CYS A 220 -7.55 -17.70 12.33
C CYS A 220 -8.21 -18.05 10.99
N TYR A 221 -7.67 -19.03 10.29
CA TYR A 221 -8.29 -19.60 9.09
C TYR A 221 -9.35 -20.63 9.48
N ILE A 222 -10.42 -20.67 8.72
CA ILE A 222 -11.60 -21.45 9.06
C ILE A 222 -12.07 -22.22 7.83
N LYS A 223 -12.46 -23.47 8.05
CA LYS A 223 -13.17 -24.29 7.10
C LYS A 223 -14.66 -24.31 7.46
N ALA A 224 -15.50 -23.92 6.51
CA ALA A 224 -16.94 -23.93 6.70
C ALA A 224 -17.51 -25.32 6.38
N GLU A 225 -18.35 -25.84 7.29
CA GLU A 225 -19.01 -27.13 7.14
C GLU A 225 -19.85 -27.17 5.85
N ASN A 226 -19.73 -28.26 5.08
CA ASN A 226 -20.40 -28.47 3.81
C ASN A 226 -19.99 -27.52 2.65
N ALA A 227 -19.19 -26.48 2.86
CA ALA A 227 -18.77 -25.57 1.79
C ALA A 227 -17.95 -26.30 0.71
N GLY A 228 -17.10 -27.25 1.11
CA GLY A 228 -16.29 -28.04 0.19
C GLY A 228 -17.05 -28.93 -0.80
N GLN A 229 -18.36 -29.10 -0.63
CA GLN A 229 -19.20 -29.85 -1.55
C GLN A 229 -19.64 -29.06 -2.79
N TYR A 230 -19.51 -27.73 -2.72
CA TYR A 230 -19.91 -26.80 -3.76
C TYR A 230 -18.72 -26.28 -4.57
N ASP A 231 -19.01 -25.80 -5.77
CA ASP A 231 -18.00 -25.05 -6.54
C ASP A 231 -17.75 -23.69 -5.85
N ASN A 232 -16.49 -23.33 -5.61
CA ASN A 232 -16.11 -22.11 -4.91
C ASN A 232 -16.65 -20.82 -5.56
N TYR A 233 -17.06 -20.91 -6.82
CA TYR A 233 -17.64 -19.81 -7.58
C TYR A 233 -19.17 -19.90 -7.70
N SER A 234 -19.80 -20.83 -6.97
CA SER A 234 -21.25 -20.99 -6.97
C SER A 234 -21.91 -20.16 -5.87
N GLN A 235 -23.16 -19.84 -6.06
CA GLN A 235 -23.96 -19.12 -5.06
C GLN A 235 -24.16 -19.98 -3.81
N GLU A 236 -24.28 -21.28 -3.95
CA GLU A 236 -24.45 -22.23 -2.84
C GLU A 236 -23.23 -22.28 -1.94
N TYR A 237 -22.01 -22.14 -2.52
CA TYR A 237 -20.79 -22.00 -1.74
C TYR A 237 -20.81 -20.71 -0.92
N GLN A 238 -21.11 -19.59 -1.58
CA GLN A 238 -21.15 -18.29 -0.91
C GLN A 238 -22.18 -18.26 0.22
N GLU A 239 -23.39 -18.79 -0.03
CA GLU A 239 -24.43 -18.89 1.01
C GLU A 239 -24.01 -19.74 2.21
N ALA A 240 -23.27 -20.83 1.97
CA ALA A 240 -22.75 -21.68 3.05
C ALA A 240 -21.67 -20.95 3.87
N VAL A 241 -20.78 -20.21 3.22
CA VAL A 241 -19.72 -19.42 3.86
C VAL A 241 -20.30 -18.24 4.63
N ASP A 242 -21.23 -17.50 4.03
CA ASP A 242 -21.88 -16.33 4.63
C ASP A 242 -22.64 -16.71 5.92
N GLN A 243 -23.32 -17.87 5.95
CA GLN A 243 -24.00 -18.33 7.15
C GLN A 243 -23.05 -18.56 8.34
N VAL A 244 -21.83 -19.01 8.07
CA VAL A 244 -20.81 -19.18 9.11
C VAL A 244 -20.23 -17.82 9.51
N ALA A 245 -19.97 -16.95 8.53
CA ALA A 245 -19.49 -15.59 8.76
C ALA A 245 -20.46 -14.80 9.66
N ASP A 246 -21.76 -14.81 9.37
CA ASP A 246 -22.80 -14.15 10.17
C ASP A 246 -22.79 -14.61 11.64
N ARG A 247 -22.59 -15.93 11.88
CA ARG A 247 -22.51 -16.47 13.24
C ARG A 247 -21.24 -16.03 13.98
N LEU A 248 -20.12 -15.98 13.27
CA LEU A 248 -18.86 -15.49 13.81
C LEU A 248 -18.97 -13.99 14.14
N GLU A 249 -19.60 -13.21 13.30
CA GLU A 249 -19.88 -11.80 13.58
C GLU A 249 -20.75 -11.60 14.80
N GLN A 250 -21.77 -12.46 15.03
CA GLN A 250 -22.62 -12.39 16.20
C GLN A 250 -21.85 -12.59 17.51
N ILE A 251 -20.84 -13.45 17.56
CA ILE A 251 -20.02 -13.68 18.76
C ILE A 251 -18.88 -12.65 18.89
N SER A 252 -18.49 -11.99 17.80
CA SER A 252 -17.31 -11.11 17.71
C SER A 252 -17.30 -10.03 18.78
N THR A 253 -18.45 -9.38 18.99
CA THR A 253 -18.57 -8.27 19.95
C THR A 253 -18.30 -8.72 21.38
N ALA A 254 -18.80 -9.88 21.78
CA ALA A 254 -18.60 -10.41 23.12
C ALA A 254 -17.15 -10.84 23.33
N GLN A 255 -16.56 -11.52 22.34
CA GLN A 255 -15.16 -11.93 22.37
C GLN A 255 -14.20 -10.73 22.41
N CYS A 256 -14.45 -9.71 21.60
CA CYS A 256 -13.65 -8.48 21.63
C CYS A 256 -13.71 -7.74 22.97
N VAL A 257 -14.86 -7.71 23.62
CA VAL A 257 -14.97 -7.12 24.98
C VAL A 257 -14.16 -7.94 25.98
N GLN A 258 -14.31 -9.26 25.96
CA GLN A 258 -13.59 -10.17 26.85
C GLN A 258 -12.07 -10.09 26.62
N ARG A 259 -11.62 -10.09 25.35
CA ARG A 259 -10.20 -9.95 25.02
C ARG A 259 -9.63 -8.62 25.51
N ARG A 260 -10.37 -7.53 25.32
CA ARG A 260 -9.97 -6.23 25.82
C ARG A 260 -9.82 -6.21 27.35
N GLU A 261 -10.77 -6.79 28.06
CA GLU A 261 -10.70 -6.91 29.53
C GLU A 261 -9.47 -7.72 29.96
N GLN A 262 -9.21 -8.87 29.32
CA GLN A 262 -8.02 -9.67 29.59
C GLN A 262 -6.72 -8.89 29.37
N LEU A 263 -6.62 -8.14 28.27
CA LEU A 263 -5.44 -7.32 27.97
C LEU A 263 -5.25 -6.21 28.99
N ILE A 264 -6.33 -5.52 29.37
CA ILE A 264 -6.30 -4.48 30.40
C ILE A 264 -5.90 -5.07 31.75
N ASP A 265 -6.48 -6.20 32.14
CA ASP A 265 -6.15 -6.87 33.39
C ASP A 265 -4.70 -7.32 33.44
N THR A 266 -4.21 -7.93 32.35
CA THR A 266 -2.81 -8.36 32.24
C THR A 266 -1.87 -7.16 32.27
N ALA A 267 -2.20 -6.08 31.56
CA ALA A 267 -1.41 -4.86 31.55
C ALA A 267 -1.41 -4.18 32.93
N ASN A 268 -2.57 -4.11 33.59
CA ASN A 268 -2.68 -3.55 34.94
C ASN A 268 -1.87 -4.37 35.95
N GLN A 269 -1.84 -5.70 35.84
CA GLN A 269 -0.99 -6.55 36.69
C GLN A 269 0.49 -6.18 36.50
N LYS A 270 0.95 -6.10 35.26
CA LYS A 270 2.34 -5.68 34.96
C LYS A 270 2.63 -4.26 35.44
N LEU A 271 1.67 -3.34 35.32
CA LEU A 271 1.80 -1.98 35.86
C LEU A 271 1.93 -1.95 37.38
N VAL A 272 1.15 -2.78 38.09
CA VAL A 272 1.25 -2.90 39.55
C VAL A 272 2.63 -3.42 39.97
N GLU A 273 3.14 -4.45 39.30
CA GLU A 273 4.48 -5.01 39.52
C GLU A 273 5.59 -3.98 39.22
N ALA A 274 5.46 -3.29 38.10
CA ALA A 274 6.41 -2.25 37.70
C ALA A 274 6.36 -1.05 38.67
N ARG A 275 5.16 -0.66 39.11
CA ARG A 275 4.98 0.39 40.12
C ARG A 275 5.61 0.02 41.44
N GLN A 276 5.39 -1.22 41.90
CA GLN A 276 6.03 -1.71 43.12
C GLN A 276 7.55 -1.66 43.00
N THR A 277 8.10 -2.12 41.87
CA THR A 277 9.56 -2.09 41.61
C THR A 277 10.09 -0.66 41.63
N TYR A 278 9.36 0.30 41.02
CA TYR A 278 9.70 1.72 41.06
C TYR A 278 9.66 2.29 42.47
N ASP A 279 8.62 1.99 43.25
CA ASP A 279 8.46 2.50 44.62
C ASP A 279 9.55 1.93 45.53
N ASP A 280 9.93 0.65 45.34
CA ASP A 280 11.02 -0.01 46.08
C ASP A 280 12.38 0.65 45.73
N GLN A 281 12.65 0.87 44.44
CA GLN A 281 13.87 1.55 43.97
C GLN A 281 13.95 3.00 44.48
N LYS A 282 12.82 3.70 44.48
CA LYS A 282 12.71 5.06 45.02
C LYS A 282 13.01 5.11 46.50
N ALA A 283 12.38 4.21 47.29
CA ALA A 283 12.61 4.13 48.73
C ALA A 283 14.06 3.78 49.05
N GLU A 284 14.68 2.85 48.30
CA GLU A 284 16.10 2.51 48.47
C GLU A 284 17.00 3.71 48.15
N ALA A 285 16.70 4.45 47.06
CA ALA A 285 17.46 5.65 46.70
C ALA A 285 17.32 6.74 47.74
N GLU A 286 16.09 7.02 48.24
CA GLU A 286 15.83 8.03 49.27
C GLU A 286 16.56 7.67 50.58
N GLN A 287 16.58 6.39 50.96
CA GLN A 287 17.32 5.94 52.14
C GLN A 287 18.83 6.16 51.99
N LYS A 288 19.38 5.75 50.82
CA LYS A 288 20.82 5.96 50.55
C LYS A 288 21.21 7.42 50.52
N PHE A 289 20.32 8.27 50.00
CA PHE A 289 20.56 9.72 49.98
C PHE A 289 20.55 10.29 51.39
N ALA A 290 19.58 9.90 52.23
CA ALA A 290 19.51 10.36 53.62
C ALA A 290 20.75 9.90 54.43
N GLU A 291 21.21 8.67 54.26
CA GLU A 291 22.42 8.16 54.90
C GLU A 291 23.69 8.92 54.41
N ALA A 292 23.79 9.17 53.09
CA ALA A 292 24.89 9.91 52.54
C ALA A 292 24.90 11.39 52.98
N GLU A 293 23.73 12.04 52.99
CA GLU A 293 23.58 13.43 53.45
C GLU A 293 23.97 13.59 54.90
N GLN A 294 23.57 12.62 55.76
CA GLN A 294 23.99 12.62 57.15
C GLN A 294 25.50 12.46 57.31
N GLN A 295 26.12 11.58 56.48
CA GLN A 295 27.58 11.41 56.53
C GLN A 295 28.32 12.69 56.07
N LEU A 296 27.80 13.39 55.07
CA LEU A 296 28.34 14.66 54.56
C LEU A 296 28.20 15.78 55.63
N ASP A 297 27.06 15.83 56.32
CA ASP A 297 26.82 16.80 57.39
C ASP A 297 27.70 16.54 58.60
N ASP A 298 27.89 15.26 58.97
CA ASP A 298 28.79 14.88 60.07
C ASP A 298 30.26 15.23 59.70
N ALA A 299 30.67 14.96 58.44
CA ALA A 299 31.99 15.34 57.94
C ALA A 299 32.19 16.87 57.91
N GLN A 300 31.15 17.61 57.44
CA GLN A 300 31.18 19.08 57.46
C GLN A 300 31.33 19.61 58.90
N LYS A 301 30.61 19.07 59.87
CA LYS A 301 30.68 19.46 61.26
C LYS A 301 32.05 19.19 61.85
N GLN A 302 32.67 18.02 61.50
CA GLN A 302 34.04 17.71 61.93
C GLN A 302 35.06 18.72 61.36
N LEU A 303 34.86 19.12 60.10
CA LEU A 303 35.68 20.14 59.47
C LEU A 303 35.47 21.54 60.08
N ASP A 304 34.22 21.89 60.43
CA ASP A 304 33.90 23.16 61.06
C ASP A 304 34.51 23.22 62.48
N ASP A 305 34.46 22.09 63.24
CA ASP A 305 35.11 21.97 64.49
C ASP A 305 36.66 22.05 64.41
N ALA A 306 37.23 21.35 63.41
CA ALA A 306 38.66 21.41 63.11
C ALA A 306 39.08 22.81 62.71
N LYS A 307 38.27 23.52 61.86
CA LYS A 307 38.50 24.89 61.47
C LYS A 307 38.46 25.82 62.69
N ALA A 308 37.46 25.67 63.53
CA ALA A 308 37.34 26.50 64.73
C ALA A 308 38.55 26.33 65.70
N GLN A 309 39.11 25.10 65.79
CA GLN A 309 40.33 24.87 66.52
C GLN A 309 41.56 25.51 65.83
N LEU A 310 41.64 25.46 64.51
CA LEU A 310 42.70 26.08 63.75
C LEU A 310 42.62 27.63 63.79
N ASP A 311 41.39 28.17 63.61
CA ASP A 311 41.16 29.62 63.76
C ASP A 311 41.46 30.12 65.17
N ALA A 312 41.16 29.33 66.22
CA ALA A 312 41.57 29.62 67.58
C ALA A 312 43.08 29.59 67.76
N GLY A 313 43.73 28.58 67.12
CA GLY A 313 45.20 28.51 67.06
C GLY A 313 45.88 29.70 66.34
N GLU A 314 45.29 30.08 65.18
CA GLU A 314 45.71 31.29 64.47
C GLU A 314 45.51 32.57 65.33
N THR A 315 44.39 32.71 65.95
CA THR A 315 44.05 33.84 66.82
C THR A 315 45.02 33.93 67.96
N GLU A 316 45.39 32.78 68.58
CA GLU A 316 46.39 32.77 69.58
C GLU A 316 47.80 33.08 69.03
N LEU A 317 48.14 32.58 67.85
CA LEU A 317 49.36 32.88 67.14
C LEU A 317 49.46 34.38 66.74
N ALA A 318 48.28 34.92 66.27
CA ALA A 318 48.18 36.36 65.89
C ALA A 318 48.21 37.30 67.09
N LYS A 319 47.65 36.94 68.24
CA LYS A 319 47.73 37.68 69.50
C LYS A 319 49.15 37.79 69.93
N GLN A 320 50.00 36.80 69.70
CA GLN A 320 51.42 36.82 70.00
C GLN A 320 52.25 37.64 68.98
N LYS A 321 51.59 38.00 67.86
CA LYS A 321 52.31 38.66 66.75
C LYS A 321 51.65 39.99 66.31
N GLU A 322 51.33 40.85 67.31
CA GLU A 322 50.66 42.12 67.08
C GLU A 322 51.44 43.13 66.20
N ALA A 323 52.21 42.62 65.26
CA ALA A 323 53.08 43.42 64.42
C ALA A 323 53.06 43.11 62.91
N LEU A 324 51.99 42.48 62.37
CA LEU A 324 52.00 42.23 60.90
C LEU A 324 50.67 42.65 60.20
N PRO A 325 50.60 44.00 59.94
CA PRO A 325 49.52 44.46 59.05
C PRO A 325 49.88 44.40 57.56
N ASP A 326 49.00 44.51 56.73
CA ASP A 326 48.99 44.88 55.28
C ASP A 326 49.16 43.85 54.16
N THR A 327 49.42 42.58 54.41
CA THR A 327 49.55 41.62 53.26
C THR A 327 48.33 40.78 52.98
N MET A 328 47.30 40.84 53.80
CA MET A 328 46.11 40.00 53.68
C MET A 328 44.99 40.63 52.85
N GLN A 329 45.06 41.91 52.54
CA GLN A 329 43.93 42.58 51.85
C GLN A 329 43.86 42.23 50.35
N ASN A 330 45.02 42.04 49.73
CA ASN A 330 45.02 41.78 48.26
C ASN A 330 44.54 40.39 47.82
N GLY A 331 44.48 39.47 48.70
CA GLY A 331 44.01 38.14 48.32
C GLY A 331 42.51 37.95 48.37
N ALA A 332 41.79 38.76 49.18
CA ALA A 332 40.34 38.68 49.31
C ALA A 332 39.57 39.13 48.03
N ASP A 333 40.17 40.10 47.33
CA ASP A 333 39.55 40.71 46.14
C ASP A 333 39.48 39.75 44.94
N GLN A 334 40.47 38.83 44.87
CA GLN A 334 40.48 37.83 43.77
C GLN A 334 39.43 36.72 43.91
N LEU A 335 38.86 36.58 45.08
CA LEU A 335 37.84 35.53 45.30
C LEU A 335 36.46 35.97 44.86
N VAL A 336 36.15 37.23 44.89
CA VAL A 336 34.86 37.80 44.47
C VAL A 336 34.66 37.61 42.98
N ASP A 337 35.73 37.81 42.19
CA ASP A 337 35.66 37.63 40.73
C ASP A 337 35.39 36.18 40.32
N GLY A 338 35.79 35.21 41.14
CA GLY A 338 35.55 33.81 40.88
C GLY A 338 34.09 33.34 41.13
N GLU A 339 33.40 34.00 42.05
CA GLU A 339 32.01 33.69 42.42
C GLU A 339 31.04 34.11 41.34
N GLU A 340 31.31 35.25 40.65
CA GLU A 340 30.49 35.75 39.54
C GLU A 340 30.50 34.80 38.33
N GLN A 341 31.66 34.22 38.03
CA GLN A 341 31.79 33.25 36.91
C GLN A 341 30.98 31.94 37.13
N VAL A 342 30.86 31.50 38.37
CA VAL A 342 30.08 30.28 38.69
C VAL A 342 28.57 30.47 38.49
N LEU A 343 28.06 31.67 38.81
CA LEU A 343 26.65 32.01 38.69
C LEU A 343 26.22 32.07 37.20
N GLU A 344 27.03 32.68 36.34
CA GLU A 344 26.73 32.79 34.92
C GLU A 344 26.63 31.41 34.24
N PHE A 345 27.43 30.46 34.69
CA PHE A 345 27.42 29.10 34.17
C PHE A 345 26.21 28.28 34.63
N GLU A 346 25.70 28.50 35.84
CA GLU A 346 24.48 27.83 36.33
C GLU A 346 23.24 28.14 35.45
N GLU A 347 23.18 29.37 34.95
CA GLU A 347 22.06 29.84 34.10
C GLU A 347 22.09 29.20 32.71
N GLN A 348 23.29 29.11 32.10
CA GLN A 348 23.48 28.45 30.80
C GLN A 348 23.12 26.95 30.85
N LEU A 349 23.43 26.27 31.93
CA LEU A 349 23.14 24.85 32.12
C LEU A 349 21.64 24.59 32.20
N GLN A 350 20.84 25.47 32.82
CA GLN A 350 19.39 25.33 32.88
C GLN A 350 18.73 25.41 31.52
N GLN A 351 19.18 26.29 30.62
CA GLN A 351 18.66 26.44 29.27
C GLN A 351 18.87 25.16 28.41
N ILE A 352 20.07 24.58 28.52
CA ILE A 352 20.37 23.32 27.81
C ILE A 352 19.54 22.16 28.28
N GLN A 353 19.26 22.04 29.59
CA GLN A 353 18.42 20.99 30.13
C GLN A 353 16.99 21.05 29.59
N LEU A 354 16.48 22.26 29.38
CA LEU A 354 15.16 22.46 28.78
C LEU A 354 15.12 21.95 27.33
N LEU A 355 16.11 22.31 26.53
CA LEU A 355 16.19 21.90 25.12
C LEU A 355 16.32 20.37 24.94
N VAL A 356 17.10 19.71 25.80
CA VAL A 356 17.23 18.25 25.81
C VAL A 356 15.88 17.58 26.10
N ASN A 357 15.10 18.12 27.02
CA ASN A 357 13.77 17.57 27.35
C ASN A 357 12.76 17.77 26.22
N LEU A 358 12.79 18.92 25.54
CA LEU A 358 11.93 19.19 24.39
C LEU A 358 12.21 18.23 23.22
N LYS A 359 13.49 17.94 22.97
CA LYS A 359 13.88 16.98 21.94
C LYS A 359 13.36 15.56 22.23
N LYS A 360 13.48 15.10 23.48
CA LYS A 360 12.99 13.76 23.89
C LYS A 360 11.48 13.56 23.67
N VAL A 361 10.73 14.64 23.65
CA VAL A 361 9.27 14.59 23.34
C VAL A 361 9.01 14.55 21.84
N ALA A 362 9.86 15.24 21.06
CA ALA A 362 9.65 15.37 19.61
C ALA A 362 10.08 14.13 18.80
N ASP A 363 11.10 13.38 19.24
CA ASP A 363 11.62 12.20 18.54
C ASP A 363 10.55 11.11 18.30
N PRO A 364 9.70 10.71 19.26
CA PRO A 364 8.65 9.74 19.04
C PRO A 364 7.56 10.22 18.06
N LEU A 365 7.29 11.53 18.06
CA LEU A 365 6.28 12.12 17.17
C LEU A 365 6.70 12.06 15.71
N LEU A 366 8.00 12.18 15.42
CA LEU A 366 8.55 12.03 14.08
C LEU A 366 8.35 10.61 13.55
N THR A 367 8.59 9.60 14.39
CA THR A 367 8.39 8.19 14.03
C THR A 367 6.93 7.89 13.66
N TYR A 368 6.00 8.49 14.41
CA TYR A 368 4.58 8.32 14.13
C TYR A 368 4.16 8.98 12.79
N ALA A 369 4.69 10.17 12.53
CA ALA A 369 4.42 10.88 11.28
C ALA A 369 4.96 10.13 10.05
N GLN A 370 6.13 9.48 10.18
CA GLN A 370 6.73 8.64 9.12
C GLN A 370 5.83 7.45 8.80
N THR A 371 5.31 6.78 9.81
CA THR A 371 4.43 5.62 9.62
C THR A 371 3.13 6.00 8.90
N ALA A 372 2.60 7.18 9.20
CA ALA A 372 1.41 7.69 8.53
C ALA A 372 1.67 8.00 7.05
N LEU A 373 2.87 8.48 6.74
CA LEU A 373 3.34 8.76 5.38
C LEU A 373 3.42 7.50 4.53
N ASP A 374 4.06 6.46 5.08
CA ASP A 374 4.27 5.18 4.38
C ASP A 374 2.93 4.48 4.07
N ASN A 375 1.96 4.56 4.98
CA ASN A 375 0.62 3.99 4.78
C ASN A 375 -0.16 4.72 3.68
N ALA A 376 0.02 6.02 3.58
CA ALA A 376 -0.64 6.84 2.58
C ALA A 376 -0.13 6.57 1.16
N GLN A 377 1.18 6.40 1.02
CA GLN A 377 1.82 6.06 -0.25
C GLN A 377 1.29 4.74 -0.80
N LYS A 378 1.23 3.74 0.05
CA LYS A 378 0.80 2.41 -0.30
C LYS A 378 -0.66 2.34 -0.77
N ALA A 379 -1.56 3.08 -0.10
CA ALA A 379 -2.96 3.12 -0.50
C ALA A 379 -3.16 3.70 -1.91
N LEU A 380 -2.29 4.64 -2.31
CA LEU A 380 -2.32 5.22 -3.66
C LEU A 380 -1.71 4.29 -4.72
N ASP A 381 -0.65 3.55 -4.36
CA ASP A 381 0.04 2.63 -5.27
C ASP A 381 -0.83 1.40 -5.63
N GLU A 382 -1.82 1.07 -4.77
CA GLU A 382 -2.77 -0.03 -4.96
C GLU A 382 -4.05 0.37 -5.70
N ALA A 383 -4.29 1.66 -5.97
CA ALA A 383 -5.48 2.18 -6.64
C ALA A 383 -5.26 2.39 -8.14
N GLU A 384 -6.19 1.93 -8.97
CA GLU A 384 -6.12 2.18 -10.40
C GLU A 384 -6.62 3.61 -10.74
N PRO A 385 -6.03 4.27 -11.77
CA PRO A 385 -6.40 5.64 -12.14
C PRO A 385 -7.85 5.82 -12.63
N ALA A 386 -8.57 4.73 -12.82
CA ALA A 386 -9.97 4.73 -13.21
C ALA A 386 -10.95 4.58 -12.02
N ASP A 387 -10.46 4.32 -10.84
CA ASP A 387 -11.28 4.20 -9.65
C ASP A 387 -11.80 5.56 -9.19
N GLU A 388 -13.04 5.57 -8.74
CA GLU A 388 -13.76 6.76 -8.29
C GLU A 388 -13.03 7.45 -7.10
N ASP A 389 -12.24 6.68 -6.37
CA ASP A 389 -11.54 7.08 -5.15
C ASP A 389 -10.07 7.51 -5.35
N TYR A 390 -9.51 7.34 -6.56
CA TYR A 390 -8.07 7.60 -6.83
C TYR A 390 -7.64 9.04 -6.53
N ILE A 391 -8.51 10.01 -6.78
CA ILE A 391 -8.21 11.43 -6.50
C ILE A 391 -8.20 11.71 -4.99
N GLU A 392 -9.07 11.03 -4.21
CA GLU A 392 -9.10 11.17 -2.75
C GLU A 392 -7.85 10.58 -2.06
N LEU A 393 -7.37 9.45 -2.57
CA LEU A 393 -6.16 8.81 -2.06
C LEU A 393 -4.90 9.67 -2.31
N ARG A 394 -4.84 10.38 -3.44
CA ARG A 394 -3.76 11.31 -3.76
C ARG A 394 -3.72 12.53 -2.83
N ASP A 395 -4.91 13.03 -2.43
CA ASP A 395 -5.01 14.17 -1.51
C ASP A 395 -4.64 13.80 -0.06
N ALA A 396 -4.90 12.56 0.37
CA ALA A 396 -4.50 12.08 1.69
C ALA A 396 -2.97 11.98 1.85
N LEU A 397 -2.25 11.56 0.80
CA LEU A 397 -0.79 11.49 0.80
C LEU A 397 -0.14 12.86 0.99
N ALA A 398 -0.63 13.88 0.27
CA ALA A 398 -0.06 15.22 0.35
C ALA A 398 -0.15 15.83 1.76
N LYS A 399 -1.17 15.49 2.53
CA LYS A 399 -1.33 15.95 3.93
C LYS A 399 -0.40 15.23 4.91
N ALA A 400 -0.15 13.93 4.70
CA ALA A 400 0.76 13.18 5.55
C ALA A 400 2.23 13.63 5.37
N GLN A 401 2.65 14.02 4.14
CA GLN A 401 3.96 14.58 3.88
C GLN A 401 4.19 15.88 4.65
N ALA A 402 3.22 16.80 4.61
CA ALA A 402 3.35 18.08 5.30
C ALA A 402 3.47 17.94 6.83
N ALA A 403 2.86 16.90 7.42
CA ALA A 403 2.99 16.63 8.84
C ALA A 403 4.40 16.15 9.22
N TYR A 404 4.96 15.26 8.43
CA TYR A 404 6.32 14.76 8.63
C TYR A 404 7.35 15.89 8.55
N ASP A 405 7.24 16.71 7.50
CA ASP A 405 8.20 17.80 7.25
C ASP A 405 8.19 18.85 8.37
N ASN A 406 7.00 19.12 8.97
CA ASN A 406 6.90 20.03 10.11
C ASN A 406 7.59 19.50 11.36
N ILE A 407 7.31 18.29 11.76
CA ILE A 407 7.92 17.71 12.98
C ILE A 407 9.42 17.60 12.81
N ASN A 408 9.90 17.21 11.62
CA ASN A 408 11.32 17.10 11.32
C ASN A 408 12.03 18.47 11.40
N GLY A 409 11.39 19.54 10.90
CA GLY A 409 11.94 20.88 10.98
C GLY A 409 12.06 21.42 12.41
N GLN A 410 11.06 21.16 13.26
CA GLN A 410 11.15 21.51 14.68
C GLN A 410 12.29 20.77 15.39
N LEU A 411 12.42 19.47 15.10
CA LEU A 411 13.47 18.65 15.67
C LEU A 411 14.87 19.16 15.28
N GLN A 412 15.03 19.55 14.01
CA GLN A 412 16.28 20.17 13.51
C GLN A 412 16.56 21.51 14.20
N GLY A 413 15.51 22.29 14.47
CA GLY A 413 15.64 23.55 15.22
C GLY A 413 16.17 23.35 16.65
N TYR A 414 15.61 22.39 17.38
CA TYR A 414 16.10 22.04 18.72
C TYR A 414 17.54 21.49 18.68
N GLN A 415 17.85 20.68 17.69
CA GLN A 415 19.20 20.17 17.51
C GLN A 415 20.21 21.29 17.22
N ALA A 416 19.87 22.23 16.35
CA ALA A 416 20.74 23.36 16.03
C ALA A 416 21.02 24.24 17.26
N GLN A 417 20.01 24.51 18.09
CA GLN A 417 20.19 25.26 19.34
C GLN A 417 21.05 24.49 20.36
N LEU A 418 20.89 23.18 20.46
CA LEU A 418 21.70 22.32 21.30
C LEU A 418 23.15 22.28 20.80
N ASP A 419 23.38 22.22 19.49
CA ASP A 419 24.73 22.17 18.92
C ASP A 419 25.45 23.55 19.06
N GLU A 420 24.69 24.64 19.02
CA GLU A 420 25.25 25.95 19.31
C GLU A 420 25.62 26.09 20.80
N GLY A 421 24.75 25.64 21.70
CA GLY A 421 25.02 25.60 23.14
C GLY A 421 26.25 24.73 23.47
N LYS A 422 26.39 23.58 22.77
CA LYS A 422 27.57 22.70 22.89
C LYS A 422 28.86 23.42 22.45
N LYS A 423 28.84 24.16 21.34
CA LYS A 423 29.99 24.92 20.85
C LYS A 423 30.42 26.00 21.82
N GLN A 424 29.47 26.74 22.38
CA GLN A 424 29.72 27.76 23.36
C GLN A 424 30.35 27.19 24.63
N MET A 425 29.78 26.12 25.17
CA MET A 425 30.32 25.43 26.35
C MET A 425 31.73 24.84 26.09
N TYR A 426 31.94 24.30 24.89
CA TYR A 426 33.25 23.78 24.49
C TYR A 426 34.29 24.90 24.36
N ALA A 427 33.95 26.05 23.76
CA ALA A 427 34.80 27.19 23.65
C ALA A 427 35.22 27.78 25.02
N GLN A 428 34.32 27.65 26.01
CA GLN A 428 34.58 28.01 27.41
C GLN A 428 35.36 26.93 28.18
N GLY A 429 35.64 25.76 27.56
CA GLY A 429 36.34 24.65 28.21
C GLY A 429 35.52 23.88 29.25
N LEU A 430 34.22 24.04 29.21
CA LEU A 430 33.30 23.48 30.18
C LEU A 430 32.86 22.03 29.87
N ILE A 431 32.97 21.65 28.61
CA ILE A 431 32.73 20.28 28.13
C ILE A 431 33.89 19.80 27.27
N SER A 432 34.09 18.49 27.18
CA SER A 432 35.26 17.87 26.55
C SER A 432 35.20 17.89 25.01
N SER A 433 33.99 17.93 24.43
CA SER A 433 33.80 17.91 22.98
C SER A 433 32.51 18.59 22.57
N PRO A 434 32.45 19.27 21.44
CA PRO A 434 31.20 19.83 20.90
C PRO A 434 30.28 18.75 20.29
N ASN A 435 30.75 17.50 20.21
CA ASN A 435 30.02 16.37 19.62
C ASN A 435 29.40 15.40 20.64
N LEU A 436 29.31 15.80 21.90
CA LEU A 436 28.66 15.01 22.95
C LEU A 436 27.19 14.76 22.64
N ASP A 437 26.70 13.57 22.98
CA ASP A 437 25.25 13.34 22.99
C ASP A 437 24.57 14.20 24.07
N ASN A 438 23.27 14.32 24.00
CA ASN A 438 22.55 15.28 24.85
C ASN A 438 22.56 14.91 26.34
N ASP A 439 22.65 13.62 26.65
CA ASP A 439 22.69 13.16 28.04
C ASP A 439 24.12 13.31 28.62
N GLN A 440 25.13 13.00 27.82
CA GLN A 440 26.53 13.25 28.15
C GLN A 440 26.83 14.74 28.34
N LEU A 441 26.24 15.60 27.50
CA LEU A 441 26.35 17.05 27.61
C LEU A 441 25.94 17.54 29.00
N VAL A 442 24.76 17.13 29.47
CA VAL A 442 24.23 17.56 30.78
C VAL A 442 25.11 17.06 31.93
N VAL A 443 25.65 15.86 31.79
CA VAL A 443 26.52 15.23 32.79
C VAL A 443 27.88 15.97 32.87
N GLU A 444 28.49 16.21 31.72
CA GLU A 444 29.80 16.92 31.66
C GLU A 444 29.71 18.37 32.12
N ALA A 445 28.67 19.09 31.70
CA ALA A 445 28.47 20.47 32.14
C ALA A 445 28.25 20.56 33.67
N LYS A 446 27.50 19.61 34.27
CA LYS A 446 27.40 19.52 35.73
C LYS A 446 28.74 19.20 36.41
N ALA A 447 29.60 18.41 35.77
CA ALA A 447 30.94 18.11 36.29
C ALA A 447 31.87 19.30 36.18
N ALA A 448 31.76 20.13 35.14
CA ALA A 448 32.53 21.36 34.96
C ALA A 448 32.15 22.41 36.04
N LEU A 449 30.87 22.59 36.29
CA LEU A 449 30.38 23.47 37.36
C LEU A 449 30.99 23.13 38.73
N ARG A 450 31.14 21.84 38.98
CA ARG A 450 31.74 21.35 40.25
C ARG A 450 33.23 21.67 40.30
N ARG A 451 33.94 21.54 39.17
CA ARG A 451 35.39 21.90 39.11
C ARG A 451 35.62 23.37 39.41
N LEU A 452 34.82 24.26 38.85
CA LEU A 452 34.90 25.67 39.10
C LEU A 452 34.61 26.02 40.58
N LYS A 453 33.58 25.37 41.19
CA LYS A 453 33.32 25.54 42.64
C LYS A 453 34.45 25.04 43.54
N VAL A 454 35.19 24.01 43.09
CA VAL A 454 36.38 23.51 43.82
C VAL A 454 37.56 24.46 43.66
N GLN A 455 37.77 25.03 42.46
CA GLN A 455 38.88 26.02 42.25
C GLN A 455 38.69 27.28 43.05
N LEU A 456 37.46 27.71 43.30
CA LEU A 456 37.19 28.87 44.16
C LEU A 456 37.54 28.58 45.62
N LEU A 457 37.33 27.36 46.09
CA LEU A 457 37.69 26.92 47.44
C LEU A 457 39.22 26.79 47.59
N GLU A 458 39.92 26.36 46.53
CA GLU A 458 41.40 26.29 46.55
C GLU A 458 42.06 27.69 46.60
N GLY A 459 41.45 28.67 45.94
CA GLY A 459 41.93 30.06 46.01
C GLY A 459 41.89 30.65 47.42
N GLN A 460 40.86 30.31 48.20
CA GLN A 460 40.75 30.73 49.60
C GLN A 460 41.89 30.21 50.50
N LEU A 461 42.46 29.07 50.08
CA LEU A 461 43.46 28.42 50.86
C LEU A 461 44.87 28.96 50.61
N GLN A 462 45.12 29.48 49.41
CA GLN A 462 46.43 30.08 49.07
C GLN A 462 46.72 31.38 49.77
N LEU A 463 45.70 32.03 50.34
CA LEU A 463 45.86 33.34 50.98
C LEU A 463 46.60 33.33 52.30
N THR A 464 46.85 32.15 52.90
CA THR A 464 47.39 32.08 54.25
C THR A 464 48.86 31.72 54.35
N THR A 465 49.57 31.59 53.17
CA THR A 465 50.94 31.08 53.20
C THR A 465 52.09 32.15 53.09
N GLY A 466 51.76 33.37 53.23
CA GLY A 466 52.67 34.44 52.82
C GLY A 466 53.43 35.27 53.87
N THR A 467 53.61 34.87 55.04
CA THR A 467 54.57 35.60 55.93
C THR A 467 55.03 34.74 57.08
N ALA A 468 56.09 34.08 56.93
CA ALA A 468 56.74 33.42 58.04
C ALA A 468 58.26 33.34 57.88
N THR A 469 58.89 34.39 58.18
CA THR A 469 60.31 34.32 58.50
C THR A 469 60.56 35.31 59.66
N ALA A 470 60.71 34.88 60.82
CA ALA A 470 61.44 35.52 61.80
C ALA A 470 61.51 35.07 63.28
N TYR A 471 60.82 34.00 63.67
CA TYR A 471 61.09 33.62 65.10
C TYR A 471 61.06 32.12 65.27
N SER A 472 62.16 31.56 65.79
CA SER A 472 62.33 30.12 65.96
C SER A 472 61.37 29.47 66.97
N GLN A 473 60.62 30.25 67.71
CA GLN A 473 59.57 29.76 68.63
C GLN A 473 58.22 29.60 67.87
N PHE A 474 58.08 30.22 66.78
CA PHE A 474 56.85 30.13 65.94
C PHE A 474 56.79 28.92 64.97
N GLU A 475 58.03 28.44 64.59
CA GLU A 475 58.10 27.39 63.56
C GLU A 475 57.43 26.07 64.04
N ALA A 476 57.53 25.73 65.34
CA ALA A 476 56.90 24.56 65.88
C ALA A 476 55.39 24.68 65.95
N ALA A 477 54.92 25.80 66.50
CA ALA A 477 53.49 26.04 66.56
C ALA A 477 52.87 26.24 65.15
N ARG A 478 53.63 26.88 64.25
CA ARG A 478 53.24 27.00 62.88
C ARG A 478 53.21 25.66 62.10
N ALA A 479 54.26 24.85 62.34
CA ALA A 479 54.26 23.53 61.73
C ALA A 479 53.11 22.62 62.19
N GLN A 480 52.68 22.75 63.47
CA GLN A 480 51.51 22.09 63.95
C GLN A 480 50.20 22.64 63.34
N LEU A 481 50.16 24.00 63.25
CA LEU A 481 49.04 24.64 62.58
C LEU A 481 49.00 24.36 61.05
N ASP A 482 50.15 24.42 60.39
CA ASP A 482 50.33 24.11 58.96
C ASP A 482 49.95 22.62 58.70
N ALA A 483 50.35 21.70 59.60
CA ALA A 483 49.91 20.30 59.49
C ALA A 483 48.41 20.15 59.75
N GLY A 484 47.85 20.85 60.69
CA GLY A 484 46.38 20.85 60.94
C GLY A 484 45.63 21.49 59.79
N TRP A 485 46.17 22.56 59.21
CA TRP A 485 45.61 23.18 58.01
C TRP A 485 45.71 22.23 56.80
N GLN A 486 46.79 21.47 56.64
CA GLN A 486 46.93 20.46 55.60
C GLN A 486 45.90 19.34 55.79
N GLU A 487 45.74 18.90 57.05
CA GLU A 487 44.71 17.89 57.38
C GLU A 487 43.28 18.40 57.14
N TYR A 488 43.03 19.66 57.57
CA TYR A 488 41.80 20.37 57.23
C TYR A 488 41.58 20.51 55.75
N GLN A 489 42.60 20.92 54.96
CA GLN A 489 42.54 21.00 53.52
C GLN A 489 42.23 19.67 52.86
N ALA A 490 42.89 18.61 53.28
CA ALA A 490 42.63 17.24 52.80
C ALA A 490 41.20 16.86 53.11
N GLY A 491 40.70 17.20 54.29
CA GLY A 491 39.32 16.96 54.72
C GLY A 491 38.31 17.74 53.89
N VAL A 492 38.60 19.05 53.63
CA VAL A 492 37.76 19.89 52.79
C VAL A 492 37.72 19.36 51.34
N GLN A 493 38.87 18.94 50.81
CA GLN A 493 38.92 18.35 49.49
C GLN A 493 38.14 17.01 49.47
N GLN A 494 38.36 16.17 50.46
CA GLN A 494 37.65 14.88 50.60
C GLN A 494 36.15 15.08 50.72
N LEU A 495 35.72 16.11 51.48
CA LEU A 495 34.28 16.46 51.59
C LEU A 495 33.75 17.00 50.23
N ALA A 496 34.52 17.85 49.57
CA ALA A 496 34.15 18.37 48.27
C ALA A 496 33.98 17.27 47.23
N ASP A 497 34.93 16.32 47.22
CA ASP A 497 34.86 15.14 46.33
C ASP A 497 33.71 14.23 46.69
N SER A 498 33.46 14.02 47.99
CA SER A 498 32.33 13.24 48.50
C SER A 498 30.99 13.89 48.14
N ARG A 499 30.87 15.23 48.29
CA ARG A 499 29.70 15.98 47.83
C ARG A 499 29.50 15.90 46.32
N ALA A 500 30.59 16.01 45.56
CA ALA A 500 30.56 15.88 44.13
C ALA A 500 30.08 14.49 43.68
N GLN A 501 30.54 13.45 44.36
CA GLN A 501 30.09 12.08 44.13
C GLN A 501 28.64 11.90 44.55
N TYR A 502 28.24 12.43 45.69
CA TYR A 502 26.85 12.40 46.15
C TYR A 502 25.91 13.06 45.16
N GLU A 503 26.22 14.30 44.72
CA GLU A 503 25.40 15.02 43.74
C GLU A 503 25.30 14.27 42.39
N THR A 504 26.42 13.64 41.95
CA THR A 504 26.38 12.81 40.71
C THR A 504 25.48 11.60 40.89
N GLN A 505 25.67 10.86 41.99
CA GLN A 505 24.85 9.67 42.27
C GLN A 505 23.35 10.03 42.47
N LYS A 506 23.09 11.16 43.12
CA LYS A 506 21.74 11.67 43.31
C LYS A 506 21.10 12.09 41.97
N ALA A 507 21.85 12.78 41.10
CA ALA A 507 21.38 13.16 39.79
C ALA A 507 21.10 11.94 38.88
N ASP A 508 22.05 10.97 38.89
CA ASP A 508 21.89 9.73 38.12
C ASP A 508 20.70 8.88 38.60
N ALA A 509 20.55 8.79 39.91
CA ALA A 509 19.40 8.07 40.49
C ALA A 509 18.09 8.79 40.22
N GLN A 510 18.07 10.13 40.38
CA GLN A 510 16.90 10.92 40.08
C GLN A 510 16.51 10.81 38.60
N GLN A 511 17.50 10.87 37.69
CA GLN A 511 17.23 10.68 36.26
C GLN A 511 16.62 9.29 35.99
N LYS A 512 17.15 8.23 36.58
CA LYS A 512 16.61 6.87 36.41
C LYS A 512 15.19 6.75 36.96
N LEU A 513 14.92 7.42 38.10
CA LEU A 513 13.58 7.43 38.68
C LEU A 513 12.62 8.22 37.79
N ASP A 514 13.04 9.37 37.24
CA ASP A 514 12.24 10.16 36.32
C ASP A 514 11.94 9.40 35.02
N GLU A 515 12.94 8.71 34.49
CA GLU A 515 12.79 7.82 33.33
C GLU A 515 11.83 6.66 33.63
N GLY A 516 11.97 6.03 34.79
CA GLY A 516 11.07 4.97 35.24
C GLY A 516 9.63 5.46 35.43
N LEU A 517 9.45 6.65 36.02
CA LEU A 517 8.14 7.26 36.18
C LEU A 517 7.51 7.62 34.83
N GLN A 518 8.32 8.13 33.92
CA GLN A 518 7.86 8.43 32.56
C GLN A 518 7.41 7.15 31.87
N GLN A 519 8.20 6.07 31.94
CA GLN A 519 7.82 4.78 31.37
C GLN A 519 6.52 4.24 31.95
N LEU A 520 6.34 4.34 33.26
CA LEU A 520 5.08 3.97 33.94
C LEU A 520 3.91 4.80 33.45
N THR A 521 4.09 6.12 33.36
CA THR A 521 3.06 7.05 32.88
C THR A 521 2.67 6.76 31.41
N ASP A 522 3.67 6.53 30.55
CA ASP A 522 3.48 6.18 29.16
C ASP A 522 2.75 4.85 29.03
N ALA A 523 3.09 3.87 29.87
CA ALA A 523 2.43 2.57 29.90
C ALA A 523 0.97 2.68 30.40
N GLU A 524 0.71 3.44 31.47
CA GLU A 524 -0.65 3.75 31.94
C GLU A 524 -1.48 4.44 30.84
N GLU A 525 -0.89 5.38 30.11
CA GLU A 525 -1.55 6.04 28.98
C GLU A 525 -1.84 5.06 27.85
N GLN A 526 -0.91 4.17 27.50
CA GLN A 526 -1.11 3.12 26.50
C GLN A 526 -2.25 2.17 26.89
N VAL A 527 -2.31 1.74 28.15
CA VAL A 527 -3.41 0.90 28.66
C VAL A 527 -4.75 1.64 28.52
N SER A 528 -4.80 2.93 28.85
CA SER A 528 -6.02 3.74 28.70
C SER A 528 -6.49 3.90 27.26
N LYS A 529 -5.56 3.84 26.32
CA LYS A 529 -5.79 3.95 24.87
C LYS A 529 -6.22 2.63 24.21
N ILE A 530 -6.23 1.50 24.92
CA ILE A 530 -6.71 0.23 24.38
C ILE A 530 -8.18 0.39 24.02
N LYS A 531 -8.44 0.54 22.73
CA LYS A 531 -9.79 0.69 22.19
C LYS A 531 -10.54 -0.64 22.24
N LYS A 532 -11.85 -0.59 22.03
CA LYS A 532 -12.66 -1.77 21.82
C LYS A 532 -12.12 -2.51 20.59
N GLY A 533 -11.92 -3.82 20.72
CA GLY A 533 -11.53 -4.66 19.61
C GLY A 533 -12.63 -4.82 18.58
N GLU A 534 -12.23 -5.14 17.37
CA GLU A 534 -13.10 -5.50 16.26
C GLU A 534 -12.57 -6.75 15.59
N TRP A 535 -13.46 -7.70 15.29
CA TRP A 535 -13.15 -8.82 14.43
C TRP A 535 -13.53 -8.47 13.00
N TYR A 536 -12.68 -8.84 12.07
CA TYR A 536 -12.92 -8.83 10.65
C TYR A 536 -13.08 -10.27 10.20
N VAL A 537 -14.32 -10.67 9.92
CA VAL A 537 -14.63 -11.97 9.36
C VAL A 537 -14.58 -11.82 7.84
N LEU A 538 -13.57 -12.38 7.23
CA LEU A 538 -13.23 -12.16 5.84
C LEU A 538 -13.32 -13.47 5.06
N ASP A 539 -13.99 -13.45 3.94
CA ASP A 539 -14.01 -14.54 2.98
C ASP A 539 -12.82 -14.46 2.00
N ARG A 540 -12.74 -15.36 1.05
CA ARG A 540 -11.71 -15.33 0.02
C ARG A 540 -11.78 -14.09 -0.86
N ASN A 541 -12.97 -13.49 -1.03
CA ASN A 541 -13.16 -12.29 -1.86
C ASN A 541 -12.54 -11.03 -1.22
N SER A 542 -12.11 -11.10 0.02
CA SER A 542 -11.35 -10.05 0.69
C SER A 542 -9.83 -10.16 0.52
N THR A 543 -9.34 -11.26 -0.05
CA THR A 543 -7.90 -11.47 -0.29
C THR A 543 -7.53 -11.05 -1.71
N LEU A 544 -6.55 -10.17 -1.83
CA LEU A 544 -6.14 -9.55 -3.11
C LEU A 544 -5.89 -10.57 -4.22
N SER A 545 -5.17 -11.64 -3.93
CA SER A 545 -4.84 -12.69 -4.91
C SER A 545 -6.07 -13.36 -5.52
N PHE A 546 -7.09 -13.69 -4.72
CA PHE A 546 -8.31 -14.34 -5.21
C PHE A 546 -9.18 -13.36 -5.98
N VAL A 547 -9.31 -12.13 -5.49
CA VAL A 547 -10.07 -11.06 -6.16
C VAL A 547 -9.46 -10.73 -7.50
N THR A 548 -8.15 -10.55 -7.55
CA THR A 548 -7.44 -10.29 -8.80
C THR A 548 -7.65 -11.41 -9.80
N PHE A 549 -7.50 -12.66 -9.37
CA PHE A 549 -7.74 -13.81 -10.24
C PHE A 549 -9.17 -13.83 -10.82
N GLU A 550 -10.18 -13.62 -9.97
CA GLU A 550 -11.58 -13.60 -10.40
C GLU A 550 -11.87 -12.43 -11.36
N GLN A 551 -11.33 -11.25 -11.07
CA GLN A 551 -11.44 -10.10 -11.99
C GLN A 551 -10.83 -10.38 -13.36
N TYR A 552 -9.71 -11.09 -13.42
CA TYR A 552 -9.13 -11.50 -14.71
C TYR A 552 -9.99 -12.53 -15.43
N ALA A 553 -10.59 -13.49 -14.71
CA ALA A 553 -11.55 -14.44 -15.28
C ALA A 553 -12.79 -13.70 -15.81
N ASP A 554 -13.34 -12.76 -15.04
CA ASP A 554 -14.50 -11.95 -15.43
C ASP A 554 -14.22 -11.07 -16.66
N ARG A 555 -13.02 -10.48 -16.73
CA ARG A 555 -12.58 -9.73 -17.93
C ARG A 555 -12.56 -10.62 -19.17
N MET A 556 -12.10 -11.89 -19.03
CA MET A 556 -12.15 -12.85 -20.12
C MET A 556 -13.59 -13.20 -20.51
N ASP A 557 -14.50 -13.37 -19.54
CA ASP A 557 -15.92 -13.59 -19.81
C ASP A 557 -16.56 -12.39 -20.55
N ALA A 558 -16.23 -11.17 -20.16
CA ALA A 558 -16.72 -9.96 -20.82
C ALA A 558 -16.25 -9.89 -22.29
N ILE A 559 -15.00 -10.18 -22.55
CA ILE A 559 -14.42 -10.26 -23.90
C ILE A 559 -15.11 -11.37 -24.69
N ALA A 560 -15.29 -12.55 -24.07
CA ALA A 560 -15.87 -13.71 -24.69
C ALA A 560 -17.36 -13.51 -25.09
N ARG A 561 -18.10 -12.62 -24.44
CA ARG A 561 -19.48 -12.28 -24.80
C ARG A 561 -19.58 -11.39 -26.04
N VAL A 562 -18.63 -10.49 -26.22
CA VAL A 562 -18.70 -9.46 -27.26
C VAL A 562 -18.06 -9.91 -28.57
N PHE A 563 -16.83 -10.43 -28.53
CA PHE A 563 -16.07 -10.74 -29.73
C PHE A 563 -16.72 -11.77 -30.67
N PRO A 564 -17.26 -12.90 -30.19
CA PRO A 564 -17.87 -13.90 -31.07
C PRO A 564 -19.07 -13.36 -31.86
N VAL A 565 -19.81 -12.37 -31.33
CA VAL A 565 -20.96 -11.78 -32.01
C VAL A 565 -20.51 -11.15 -33.34
N PHE A 566 -19.41 -10.42 -33.34
CA PHE A 566 -18.87 -9.83 -34.56
C PHE A 566 -18.44 -10.90 -35.58
N PHE A 567 -17.79 -11.98 -35.12
CA PHE A 567 -17.40 -13.08 -36.00
C PHE A 567 -18.59 -13.76 -36.59
N PHE A 568 -19.67 -14.01 -35.83
CA PHE A 568 -20.91 -14.60 -36.38
C PHE A 568 -21.64 -13.65 -37.33
N LEU A 569 -21.60 -12.34 -37.08
CA LEU A 569 -22.15 -11.36 -38.02
C LEU A 569 -21.39 -11.38 -39.35
N VAL A 570 -20.07 -11.42 -39.28
CA VAL A 570 -19.24 -11.54 -40.50
C VAL A 570 -19.49 -12.89 -41.17
N ALA A 571 -19.57 -13.97 -40.42
CA ALA A 571 -19.88 -15.31 -40.92
C ALA A 571 -21.26 -15.35 -41.63
N ALA A 572 -22.27 -14.76 -41.04
CA ALA A 572 -23.62 -14.63 -41.64
C ALA A 572 -23.57 -13.84 -42.96
N LEU A 573 -22.81 -12.77 -43.00
CA LEU A 573 -22.69 -11.92 -44.17
C LEU A 573 -21.95 -12.62 -45.31
N VAL A 574 -20.83 -13.30 -45.01
CA VAL A 574 -20.05 -14.08 -45.95
C VAL A 574 -20.87 -15.27 -46.46
N ALA A 575 -21.56 -15.96 -45.56
CA ALA A 575 -22.44 -17.08 -45.93
C ALA A 575 -23.58 -16.58 -46.82
N THR A 576 -24.22 -15.48 -46.47
CA THR A 576 -25.32 -14.91 -47.28
C THR A 576 -24.82 -14.52 -48.67
N THR A 577 -23.63 -13.91 -48.76
CA THR A 577 -23.02 -13.54 -50.04
C THR A 577 -22.67 -14.76 -50.89
N THR A 578 -22.01 -15.75 -50.28
CA THR A 578 -21.61 -16.99 -50.94
C THR A 578 -22.82 -17.82 -51.41
N MET A 579 -23.83 -17.98 -50.53
CA MET A 579 -25.02 -18.73 -50.86
C MET A 579 -25.92 -18.01 -51.88
N THR A 580 -26.04 -16.68 -51.79
CA THR A 580 -26.78 -15.91 -52.78
C THR A 580 -26.15 -16.05 -54.18
N ARG A 581 -24.84 -15.99 -54.23
CA ARG A 581 -24.09 -16.20 -55.47
C ARG A 581 -24.28 -17.62 -56.03
N MET A 582 -24.16 -18.63 -55.16
CA MET A 582 -24.35 -20.03 -55.50
C MET A 582 -25.77 -20.31 -56.02
N VAL A 583 -26.77 -19.70 -55.39
CA VAL A 583 -28.19 -19.82 -55.77
C VAL A 583 -28.41 -19.09 -57.13
N ASP A 584 -27.83 -17.93 -57.31
CA ASP A 584 -27.94 -17.17 -58.60
C ASP A 584 -27.27 -17.93 -59.76
N GLU A 585 -26.12 -18.56 -59.54
CA GLU A 585 -25.42 -19.35 -60.58
C GLU A 585 -26.18 -20.64 -60.92
N ASN A 586 -26.83 -21.27 -59.92
CA ASN A 586 -27.59 -22.50 -60.11
C ASN A 586 -29.10 -22.25 -60.41
N ARG A 587 -29.47 -20.99 -60.77
CA ARG A 587 -30.85 -20.59 -61.02
C ARG A 587 -31.54 -21.46 -62.10
N LEU A 588 -30.86 -21.80 -63.20
CA LEU A 588 -31.38 -22.65 -64.23
C LEU A 588 -31.72 -24.05 -63.69
N GLN A 589 -30.84 -24.66 -62.91
CA GLN A 589 -31.10 -25.98 -62.28
C GLN A 589 -32.29 -25.90 -61.30
N MET A 590 -32.43 -24.83 -60.53
CA MET A 590 -33.57 -24.62 -59.62
C MET A 590 -34.85 -24.50 -60.42
N GLY A 591 -34.82 -23.77 -61.52
CA GLY A 591 -35.96 -23.66 -62.46
C GLY A 591 -36.37 -25.00 -63.05
N THR A 592 -35.37 -25.77 -63.50
CA THR A 592 -35.62 -27.14 -64.03
C THR A 592 -36.24 -28.08 -62.96
N LEU A 593 -35.64 -28.11 -61.77
CA LEU A 593 -36.19 -28.92 -60.64
C LEU A 593 -37.60 -28.50 -60.26
N LYS A 594 -37.88 -27.19 -60.27
CA LYS A 594 -39.21 -26.65 -59.99
C LYS A 594 -40.21 -26.98 -61.11
N ALA A 595 -39.77 -26.97 -62.38
CA ALA A 595 -40.57 -27.39 -63.50
C ALA A 595 -40.86 -28.87 -63.52
N LEU A 596 -39.96 -29.73 -62.97
CA LEU A 596 -40.14 -31.17 -62.74
C LEU A 596 -41.05 -31.52 -61.58
N GLY A 597 -41.57 -30.50 -60.84
CA GLY A 597 -42.50 -30.69 -59.75
C GLY A 597 -41.90 -30.87 -58.36
N TYR A 598 -40.60 -30.62 -58.20
CA TYR A 598 -39.98 -30.59 -56.85
C TYR A 598 -40.49 -29.43 -56.03
N SER A 599 -40.84 -29.68 -54.78
CA SER A 599 -41.30 -28.63 -53.86
C SER A 599 -40.18 -27.61 -53.57
N ASN A 600 -40.55 -26.35 -53.31
CA ASN A 600 -39.60 -25.33 -52.89
C ASN A 600 -38.72 -25.73 -51.70
N ALA A 601 -39.34 -26.51 -50.77
CA ALA A 601 -38.61 -27.02 -49.59
C ALA A 601 -37.56 -28.07 -50.00
N SER A 602 -37.86 -28.97 -50.95
CA SER A 602 -36.89 -29.95 -51.44
C SER A 602 -35.69 -29.26 -52.17
N ILE A 603 -35.98 -28.25 -52.98
CA ILE A 603 -34.96 -27.51 -53.69
C ILE A 603 -34.10 -26.69 -52.72
N ALA A 604 -34.68 -25.96 -51.75
CA ALA A 604 -33.99 -25.29 -50.69
C ALA A 604 -33.20 -26.25 -49.80
N GLY A 605 -33.77 -27.45 -49.51
CA GLY A 605 -33.13 -28.50 -48.69
C GLY A 605 -31.77 -28.93 -49.23
N LYS A 606 -31.57 -28.92 -50.56
CA LYS A 606 -30.28 -29.21 -51.19
C LYS A 606 -29.19 -28.21 -50.79
N TYR A 607 -29.48 -26.92 -50.84
CA TYR A 607 -28.57 -25.88 -50.47
C TYR A 607 -28.38 -25.77 -48.99
N LEU A 608 -29.46 -26.01 -48.23
CA LEU A 608 -29.39 -26.11 -46.77
C LEU A 608 -28.49 -27.26 -46.34
N PHE A 609 -28.65 -28.44 -46.96
CA PHE A 609 -27.78 -29.58 -46.64
C PHE A 609 -26.31 -29.26 -46.91
N TYR A 610 -26.03 -28.65 -48.05
CA TYR A 610 -24.66 -28.22 -48.38
C TYR A 610 -24.08 -27.25 -47.33
N ALA A 611 -24.82 -26.22 -46.99
CA ALA A 611 -24.41 -25.20 -46.05
C ALA A 611 -24.29 -25.71 -44.62
N LEU A 612 -25.25 -26.53 -44.19
CA LEU A 612 -25.24 -27.17 -42.87
C LEU A 612 -24.12 -28.19 -42.73
N THR A 613 -23.80 -28.97 -43.78
CA THR A 613 -22.68 -29.89 -43.76
C THR A 613 -21.35 -29.11 -43.57
N ALA A 614 -21.17 -28.00 -44.31
CA ALA A 614 -20.01 -27.16 -44.12
C ALA A 614 -19.96 -26.52 -42.73
N SER A 615 -21.14 -26.10 -42.20
CA SER A 615 -21.26 -25.54 -40.86
C SER A 615 -20.93 -26.56 -39.76
N VAL A 616 -21.47 -27.78 -39.83
CA VAL A 616 -21.21 -28.82 -38.85
C VAL A 616 -19.74 -29.23 -38.85
N LEU A 617 -19.15 -29.47 -40.02
CA LEU A 617 -17.74 -29.82 -40.15
C LEU A 617 -16.84 -28.66 -39.66
N GLY A 618 -17.18 -27.43 -40.04
CA GLY A 618 -16.51 -26.24 -39.58
C GLY A 618 -16.62 -26.06 -38.08
N SER A 619 -17.81 -26.28 -37.52
CA SER A 619 -18.00 -26.20 -36.06
C SER A 619 -17.18 -27.23 -35.31
N MET A 620 -17.14 -28.49 -35.80
CA MET A 620 -16.32 -29.54 -35.18
C MET A 620 -14.84 -29.18 -35.18
N ALA A 621 -14.34 -28.74 -36.33
CA ALA A 621 -12.94 -28.29 -36.43
C ALA A 621 -12.67 -27.06 -35.55
N GLY A 622 -13.56 -26.07 -35.58
CA GLY A 622 -13.48 -24.87 -34.78
C GLY A 622 -13.48 -25.15 -33.28
N MET A 623 -14.35 -26.05 -32.81
CA MET A 623 -14.39 -26.49 -31.42
C MET A 623 -13.09 -27.14 -30.96
N VAL A 624 -12.56 -28.08 -31.78
CA VAL A 624 -11.31 -28.77 -31.43
C VAL A 624 -10.20 -27.75 -31.27
N VAL A 625 -10.03 -26.84 -32.22
CA VAL A 625 -8.98 -25.82 -32.17
C VAL A 625 -9.29 -24.81 -31.05
N GLY A 626 -10.54 -24.40 -30.89
CA GLY A 626 -10.95 -23.44 -29.89
C GLY A 626 -10.66 -23.91 -28.46
N PHE A 627 -11.08 -25.10 -28.10
CA PHE A 627 -10.87 -25.67 -26.77
C PHE A 627 -9.40 -26.00 -26.47
N LEU A 628 -8.59 -26.27 -27.50
CA LEU A 628 -7.17 -26.60 -27.31
C LEU A 628 -6.27 -25.37 -27.31
N VAL A 629 -6.45 -24.46 -28.27
CA VAL A 629 -5.46 -23.42 -28.55
C VAL A 629 -5.67 -22.20 -27.65
N PHE A 630 -6.89 -21.66 -27.59
CA PHE A 630 -7.12 -20.40 -26.86
C PHE A 630 -6.88 -20.51 -25.36
N PRO A 631 -7.45 -21.48 -24.66
CA PRO A 631 -7.20 -21.62 -23.24
C PRO A 631 -5.71 -21.86 -22.93
N SER A 632 -5.02 -22.63 -23.78
CA SER A 632 -3.59 -22.89 -23.57
C SER A 632 -2.72 -21.63 -23.75
N ILE A 633 -2.98 -20.81 -24.77
CA ILE A 633 -2.22 -19.58 -25.01
C ILE A 633 -2.45 -18.58 -23.88
N ILE A 634 -3.74 -18.37 -23.49
CA ILE A 634 -4.09 -17.43 -22.42
C ILE A 634 -3.54 -17.91 -21.09
N TRP A 635 -3.62 -19.22 -20.82
CA TRP A 635 -3.04 -19.77 -19.61
C TRP A 635 -1.52 -19.55 -19.54
N TYR A 636 -0.81 -19.80 -20.64
CA TYR A 636 0.63 -19.53 -20.70
C TYR A 636 0.97 -18.06 -20.46
N ALA A 637 0.16 -17.14 -20.99
CA ALA A 637 0.32 -15.71 -20.73
C ALA A 637 0.04 -15.37 -19.26
N TYR A 638 -0.97 -16.00 -18.66
CA TYR A 638 -1.33 -15.74 -17.26
C TYR A 638 -0.42 -16.40 -16.23
N GLN A 639 0.39 -17.37 -16.62
CA GLN A 639 1.46 -17.90 -15.76
C GLN A 639 2.50 -16.83 -15.37
N LEU A 640 2.59 -15.72 -16.11
CA LEU A 640 3.41 -14.57 -15.72
C LEU A 640 2.83 -13.79 -14.51
N ILE A 641 1.53 -13.90 -14.28
CA ILE A 641 0.81 -13.15 -13.26
C ILE A 641 0.34 -14.07 -12.14
N PHE A 642 -0.01 -15.33 -12.47
CA PHE A 642 -0.59 -16.29 -11.53
C PHE A 642 0.25 -17.56 -11.39
N SER A 643 0.56 -17.90 -10.17
CA SER A 643 1.34 -19.10 -9.81
C SER A 643 0.46 -20.33 -9.60
N LEU A 644 -0.39 -20.68 -10.57
CA LEU A 644 -1.21 -21.88 -10.49
C LEU A 644 -0.49 -23.09 -11.16
N PRO A 645 -0.44 -24.25 -10.52
CA PRO A 645 0.49 -25.32 -10.94
C PRO A 645 0.10 -26.06 -12.19
N THR A 646 -1.18 -26.30 -12.48
CA THR A 646 -1.58 -27.10 -13.64
C THR A 646 -2.90 -26.65 -14.23
N PHE A 647 -2.84 -26.34 -15.52
CA PHE A 647 -4.01 -26.09 -16.31
C PHE A 647 -4.52 -27.40 -16.90
N THR A 648 -5.78 -27.73 -16.66
CA THR A 648 -6.42 -28.90 -17.26
C THR A 648 -7.41 -28.44 -18.32
N LEU A 649 -7.12 -28.78 -19.56
CA LEU A 649 -8.07 -28.58 -20.66
C LEU A 649 -9.35 -29.36 -20.39
N ARG A 650 -10.48 -28.66 -20.29
CA ARG A 650 -11.78 -29.26 -20.05
C ARG A 650 -12.68 -29.03 -21.26
N PHE A 651 -13.34 -30.10 -21.72
CA PHE A 651 -14.35 -30.01 -22.74
C PHE A 651 -15.71 -29.68 -22.12
N TYR A 652 -16.38 -28.66 -22.64
CA TYR A 652 -17.68 -28.18 -22.16
C TYR A 652 -18.76 -28.59 -23.16
N PRO A 653 -19.47 -29.73 -22.99
CA PRO A 653 -20.40 -30.24 -23.97
C PRO A 653 -21.62 -29.32 -24.21
N GLY A 654 -22.10 -28.64 -23.19
CA GLY A 654 -23.17 -27.64 -23.33
C GLY A 654 -22.78 -26.47 -24.22
N MET A 655 -21.59 -25.92 -24.03
CA MET A 655 -21.03 -24.84 -24.85
C MET A 655 -20.78 -25.32 -26.30
N ALA A 656 -20.25 -26.51 -26.46
CA ALA A 656 -20.03 -27.11 -27.75
C ALA A 656 -21.36 -27.31 -28.54
N ALA A 657 -22.40 -27.85 -27.90
CA ALA A 657 -23.73 -27.99 -28.50
C ALA A 657 -24.36 -26.63 -28.85
N ALA A 658 -24.26 -25.65 -27.94
CA ALA A 658 -24.80 -24.30 -28.18
C ALA A 658 -24.10 -23.61 -29.35
N SER A 659 -22.77 -23.67 -29.43
CA SER A 659 -22.00 -23.07 -30.52
C SER A 659 -22.31 -23.70 -31.88
N MET A 660 -22.44 -25.03 -31.92
CA MET A 660 -22.89 -25.75 -33.13
C MET A 660 -24.33 -25.37 -33.53
N ALA A 661 -25.21 -25.24 -32.56
CA ALA A 661 -26.62 -24.85 -32.86
C ALA A 661 -26.69 -23.40 -33.38
N ILE A 662 -25.95 -22.45 -32.74
CA ILE A 662 -25.88 -21.06 -33.18
C ILE A 662 -25.31 -20.96 -34.60
N SER A 663 -24.21 -21.63 -34.90
CA SER A 663 -23.57 -21.61 -36.21
C SER A 663 -24.49 -22.21 -37.26
N ALA A 664 -25.15 -23.37 -36.96
CA ALA A 664 -26.09 -24.00 -37.86
C ALA A 664 -27.32 -23.10 -38.13
N ALA A 665 -27.83 -22.44 -37.10
CA ALA A 665 -28.94 -21.48 -37.23
C ALA A 665 -28.56 -20.28 -38.08
N VAL A 666 -27.42 -19.65 -37.83
CA VAL A 666 -26.94 -18.48 -38.60
C VAL A 666 -26.74 -18.83 -40.08
N ILE A 667 -26.02 -19.91 -40.36
CA ILE A 667 -25.75 -20.34 -41.72
C ILE A 667 -27.01 -20.85 -42.42
N GLY A 668 -27.84 -21.60 -41.66
CA GLY A 668 -29.11 -22.08 -42.15
C GLY A 668 -30.07 -20.95 -42.51
N LEU A 669 -30.24 -19.95 -41.66
CA LEU A 669 -31.09 -18.79 -41.94
C LEU A 669 -30.56 -17.95 -43.11
N ALA A 670 -29.23 -17.75 -43.18
CA ALA A 670 -28.60 -17.06 -44.30
C ALA A 670 -28.89 -17.78 -45.63
N THR A 671 -28.71 -19.10 -45.67
CA THR A 671 -28.99 -19.95 -46.83
C THR A 671 -30.46 -20.02 -47.20
N TRP A 672 -31.32 -20.19 -46.21
CA TRP A 672 -32.77 -20.20 -46.41
C TRP A 672 -33.26 -18.86 -47.00
N SER A 673 -32.76 -17.73 -46.45
CA SER A 673 -33.07 -16.40 -46.93
C SER A 673 -32.65 -16.21 -48.41
N ALA A 674 -31.45 -16.68 -48.78
CA ALA A 674 -30.97 -16.66 -50.16
C ALA A 674 -31.84 -17.52 -51.10
N CYS A 675 -32.16 -18.73 -50.70
CA CYS A 675 -33.00 -19.64 -51.49
C CYS A 675 -34.42 -19.12 -51.64
N ARG A 676 -35.05 -18.65 -50.54
CA ARG A 676 -36.41 -18.12 -50.53
C ARG A 676 -36.60 -16.97 -51.52
N SER A 677 -35.60 -16.06 -51.60
CA SER A 677 -35.67 -14.92 -52.53
C SER A 677 -35.73 -15.34 -54.00
N SER A 678 -35.06 -16.41 -54.41
CA SER A 678 -35.05 -16.93 -55.78
C SER A 678 -36.23 -17.88 -56.04
N LEU A 679 -36.61 -18.71 -55.07
CA LEU A 679 -37.73 -19.69 -55.21
C LEU A 679 -39.13 -19.05 -55.20
N LYS A 680 -39.27 -17.75 -54.84
CA LYS A 680 -40.53 -17.01 -55.01
C LYS A 680 -40.85 -16.75 -56.47
N GLU A 681 -39.88 -16.81 -57.37
CA GLU A 681 -40.08 -16.60 -58.80
C GLU A 681 -40.75 -17.85 -59.42
N LYS A 682 -41.56 -17.63 -60.49
CA LYS A 682 -42.19 -18.72 -61.25
C LYS A 682 -41.13 -19.53 -62.00
N SER A 683 -41.39 -20.84 -62.23
CA SER A 683 -40.45 -21.76 -62.91
C SER A 683 -39.98 -21.23 -64.27
N ALA A 684 -40.91 -20.66 -65.07
CA ALA A 684 -40.56 -20.08 -66.36
C ALA A 684 -39.62 -18.86 -66.25
N ALA A 685 -39.78 -18.07 -65.24
CA ALA A 685 -38.88 -16.93 -64.95
C ALA A 685 -37.49 -17.35 -64.46
N LEU A 686 -37.41 -18.49 -63.82
CA LEU A 686 -36.14 -19.10 -63.35
C LEU A 686 -35.31 -19.66 -64.50
N LEU A 687 -36.01 -20.18 -65.52
CA LEU A 687 -35.37 -20.73 -66.72
C LEU A 687 -34.87 -19.67 -67.70
N LEU A 688 -35.31 -18.44 -67.53
CA LEU A 688 -34.84 -17.34 -68.38
C LEU A 688 -33.72 -16.57 -67.66
N PRO A 689 -32.74 -16.00 -68.42
CA PRO A 689 -31.76 -15.11 -67.88
C PRO A 689 -32.45 -13.89 -67.16
N ARG A 690 -31.92 -13.43 -66.08
CA ARG A 690 -32.49 -12.23 -65.43
C ARG A 690 -32.44 -11.04 -66.34
N ALA A 691 -33.61 -10.47 -66.62
CA ALA A 691 -33.67 -9.21 -67.34
C ALA A 691 -32.92 -8.14 -66.60
N PRO A 692 -32.14 -7.29 -67.27
CA PRO A 692 -31.44 -6.19 -66.61
C PRO A 692 -32.48 -5.30 -65.92
N VAL A 693 -32.20 -5.04 -64.58
CA VAL A 693 -33.06 -4.15 -63.78
C VAL A 693 -33.08 -2.76 -64.46
N ALA A 694 -34.24 -2.22 -64.72
CA ALA A 694 -34.38 -0.87 -65.25
C ALA A 694 -33.68 0.19 -64.41
N GLY A 695 -32.86 1.01 -65.04
CA GLY A 695 -32.04 2.02 -64.28
C GLY A 695 -32.92 3.12 -63.72
N LYS A 696 -33.00 3.23 -62.43
CA LYS A 696 -33.53 4.41 -61.72
C LYS A 696 -32.43 5.44 -61.56
N ARG A 697 -32.75 6.71 -61.46
CA ARG A 697 -31.77 7.77 -61.10
C ARG A 697 -31.10 7.43 -59.76
N ILE A 698 -29.82 7.59 -59.71
CA ILE A 698 -29.02 7.34 -58.51
C ILE A 698 -28.79 8.63 -57.72
N PHE A 699 -28.55 8.52 -56.43
CA PHE A 699 -28.31 9.67 -55.55
C PHE A 699 -27.18 10.60 -56.06
N LEU A 700 -26.09 10.04 -56.62
CA LEU A 700 -25.01 10.84 -57.19
C LEU A 700 -25.48 11.76 -58.36
N GLU A 701 -26.55 11.38 -59.07
CA GLU A 701 -27.09 12.21 -60.17
C GLU A 701 -27.77 13.47 -59.67
N TYR A 702 -28.19 13.54 -58.42
CA TYR A 702 -28.73 14.73 -57.78
C TYR A 702 -27.63 15.71 -57.37
N ILE A 703 -26.38 15.24 -57.21
CA ILE A 703 -25.21 16.10 -56.94
C ILE A 703 -24.62 16.55 -58.28
N THR A 704 -25.30 17.50 -58.88
CA THR A 704 -24.98 17.96 -60.27
C THR A 704 -23.56 18.42 -60.49
N PRO A 705 -22.82 19.10 -59.56
CA PRO A 705 -21.45 19.50 -59.81
C PRO A 705 -20.49 18.30 -59.87
N LEU A 706 -20.72 17.31 -59.02
CA LEU A 706 -19.88 16.09 -58.98
C LEU A 706 -20.17 15.22 -60.19
N TRP A 707 -21.45 15.05 -60.55
CA TRP A 707 -21.87 14.23 -61.68
C TRP A 707 -21.35 14.78 -63.02
N LYS A 708 -21.31 16.12 -63.21
CA LYS A 708 -20.78 16.73 -64.43
C LYS A 708 -19.28 16.47 -64.61
N ARG A 709 -18.51 16.42 -63.52
CA ARG A 709 -17.05 16.18 -63.54
C ARG A 709 -16.66 14.75 -63.78
N MET A 710 -17.56 13.78 -63.60
CA MET A 710 -17.27 12.37 -63.77
C MET A 710 -17.22 12.00 -65.29
N SER A 711 -16.25 11.14 -65.66
CA SER A 711 -16.12 10.55 -66.98
C SER A 711 -17.28 9.58 -67.25
N PHE A 712 -17.49 9.22 -68.53
CA PHE A 712 -18.52 8.28 -68.93
C PHE A 712 -18.35 6.93 -68.18
N SER A 713 -17.12 6.42 -68.10
CA SER A 713 -16.81 5.18 -67.40
C SER A 713 -17.21 5.26 -65.93
N GLN A 714 -16.84 6.33 -65.26
CA GLN A 714 -17.21 6.56 -63.86
C GLN A 714 -18.71 6.64 -63.64
N LYS A 715 -19.44 7.36 -64.52
CA LYS A 715 -20.90 7.44 -64.51
C LYS A 715 -21.55 6.07 -64.68
N THR A 716 -21.03 5.28 -65.62
CA THR A 716 -21.54 3.91 -65.88
C THR A 716 -21.23 2.98 -64.70
N THR A 717 -20.03 3.07 -64.12
CA THR A 717 -19.65 2.32 -62.95
C THR A 717 -20.55 2.66 -61.74
N ALA A 718 -20.74 3.95 -61.50
CA ALA A 718 -21.63 4.40 -60.42
C ALA A 718 -23.07 3.91 -60.62
N ARG A 719 -23.65 4.03 -61.84
CA ARG A 719 -24.94 3.47 -62.15
C ARG A 719 -25.03 1.97 -61.94
N ASN A 720 -24.04 1.23 -62.34
CA ASN A 720 -23.98 -0.22 -62.13
C ASN A 720 -23.86 -0.61 -60.65
N LEU A 721 -23.05 0.10 -59.90
CA LEU A 721 -22.89 -0.06 -58.47
C LEU A 721 -24.23 0.11 -57.73
N PHE A 722 -24.94 1.17 -58.00
CA PHE A 722 -26.23 1.50 -57.37
C PHE A 722 -27.38 0.68 -57.95
N ARG A 723 -27.24 0.10 -59.16
CA ARG A 723 -28.20 -0.84 -59.76
C ARG A 723 -28.27 -2.12 -58.96
N TYR A 724 -27.10 -2.61 -58.48
CA TYR A 724 -26.99 -3.85 -57.71
C TYR A 724 -26.73 -3.58 -56.20
N LYS A 725 -27.46 -2.66 -55.62
CA LYS A 725 -27.30 -2.15 -54.24
C LYS A 725 -27.08 -3.26 -53.23
N LYS A 726 -27.86 -4.36 -53.31
CA LYS A 726 -27.78 -5.49 -52.38
C LYS A 726 -26.38 -6.11 -52.41
N ARG A 727 -25.83 -6.37 -53.62
CA ARG A 727 -24.50 -6.99 -53.76
C ARG A 727 -23.41 -6.01 -53.30
N PHE A 728 -23.56 -4.72 -53.67
CA PHE A 728 -22.63 -3.67 -53.28
C PHE A 728 -22.56 -3.59 -51.75
N PHE A 729 -23.67 -3.37 -51.06
CA PHE A 729 -23.67 -3.27 -49.59
C PHE A 729 -23.19 -4.54 -48.89
N MET A 730 -23.54 -5.73 -49.38
CA MET A 730 -23.05 -7.00 -48.82
C MET A 730 -21.52 -7.07 -48.93
N THR A 731 -20.93 -6.70 -50.09
CA THR A 731 -19.45 -6.71 -50.22
C THR A 731 -18.80 -5.66 -49.31
N VAL A 732 -19.33 -4.43 -49.30
CA VAL A 732 -18.83 -3.35 -48.46
C VAL A 732 -18.88 -3.74 -46.99
N LEU A 733 -20.04 -4.21 -46.50
CA LEU A 733 -20.20 -4.63 -45.09
C LEU A 733 -19.30 -5.82 -44.74
N GLY A 734 -19.07 -6.75 -45.69
CA GLY A 734 -18.18 -7.89 -45.47
C GLY A 734 -16.71 -7.43 -45.27
N VAL A 735 -16.21 -6.60 -46.19
CA VAL A 735 -14.87 -6.04 -46.08
C VAL A 735 -14.77 -5.16 -44.85
N ALA A 736 -15.75 -4.27 -44.62
CA ALA A 736 -15.78 -3.39 -43.45
C ALA A 736 -15.76 -4.20 -42.13
N GLY A 737 -16.56 -5.28 -42.05
CA GLY A 737 -16.60 -6.14 -40.88
C GLY A 737 -15.24 -6.79 -40.58
N CYS A 738 -14.59 -7.39 -41.58
CA CYS A 738 -13.26 -7.96 -41.46
C CYS A 738 -12.21 -6.94 -41.07
N THR A 739 -12.23 -5.75 -41.68
CA THR A 739 -11.30 -4.64 -41.39
C THR A 739 -11.55 -4.11 -39.96
N ALA A 740 -12.81 -3.98 -39.56
CA ALA A 740 -13.15 -3.57 -38.20
C ALA A 740 -12.59 -4.54 -37.14
N LEU A 741 -12.67 -5.85 -37.38
CA LEU A 741 -12.08 -6.84 -36.47
C LEU A 741 -10.56 -6.71 -36.32
N LEU A 742 -9.86 -6.51 -37.47
CA LEU A 742 -8.43 -6.25 -37.46
C LEU A 742 -8.08 -4.95 -36.73
N LEU A 743 -8.85 -3.88 -37.00
CA LEU A 743 -8.64 -2.58 -36.38
C LEU A 743 -8.91 -2.62 -34.87
N ILE A 744 -9.92 -3.37 -34.42
CA ILE A 744 -10.17 -3.58 -32.99
C ILE A 744 -8.98 -4.28 -32.35
N GLY A 745 -8.44 -5.33 -32.97
CA GLY A 745 -7.30 -6.08 -32.44
C GLY A 745 -6.05 -5.21 -32.27
N PHE A 746 -5.62 -4.56 -33.32
CA PHE A 746 -4.45 -3.67 -33.28
C PHE A 746 -4.70 -2.40 -32.46
N GLY A 747 -5.90 -1.82 -32.54
CA GLY A 747 -6.25 -0.63 -31.78
C GLY A 747 -6.31 -0.88 -30.26
N LEU A 748 -6.73 -2.08 -29.85
CA LEU A 748 -6.68 -2.48 -28.45
C LEU A 748 -5.23 -2.60 -27.98
N GLN A 749 -4.37 -3.24 -28.78
CA GLN A 749 -2.95 -3.33 -28.50
C GLN A 749 -2.29 -1.95 -28.38
N ASP A 750 -2.49 -1.08 -29.35
CA ASP A 750 -1.95 0.27 -29.38
C ASP A 750 -2.51 1.18 -28.25
N SER A 751 -3.69 0.87 -27.74
CA SER A 751 -4.28 1.59 -26.61
C SER A 751 -3.75 1.13 -25.26
N LEU A 752 -3.48 -0.17 -25.11
CA LEU A 752 -3.04 -0.75 -23.83
C LEU A 752 -1.55 -0.52 -23.55
N LEU A 753 -0.69 -0.67 -24.57
CA LEU A 753 0.76 -0.55 -24.39
C LEU A 753 1.21 0.82 -23.82
N PRO A 754 0.65 1.98 -24.28
CA PRO A 754 1.07 3.26 -23.76
C PRO A 754 0.49 3.62 -22.39
N ILE A 755 -0.49 2.86 -21.85
CA ILE A 755 -1.14 3.21 -20.58
C ILE A 755 -0.13 3.34 -19.45
N VAL A 756 0.72 2.32 -19.30
CA VAL A 756 1.75 2.30 -18.22
C VAL A 756 2.73 3.46 -18.40
N THR A 757 3.21 3.67 -19.62
CA THR A 757 4.15 4.75 -19.92
C THR A 757 3.52 6.12 -19.67
N LYS A 758 2.29 6.35 -20.14
CA LYS A 758 1.58 7.61 -19.92
C LYS A 758 1.25 7.82 -18.45
N GLN A 759 0.86 6.77 -17.74
CA GLN A 759 0.60 6.85 -16.32
C GLN A 759 1.82 7.33 -15.53
N SER A 760 3.01 6.79 -15.84
CA SER A 760 4.24 7.11 -15.12
C SER A 760 4.95 8.36 -15.63
N THR A 761 4.75 8.76 -16.91
CA THR A 761 5.47 9.91 -17.50
C THR A 761 4.61 11.16 -17.66
N GLU A 762 3.30 11.02 -17.86
CA GLU A 762 2.41 12.14 -18.16
C GLU A 762 1.40 12.45 -17.03
N LEU A 763 1.00 11.44 -16.24
CA LEU A 763 -0.07 11.58 -15.25
C LEU A 763 0.43 11.53 -13.82
N SER A 764 1.40 10.67 -13.51
CA SER A 764 1.93 10.48 -12.15
C SER A 764 3.38 10.98 -12.11
N HIS A 765 3.56 12.23 -11.68
CA HIS A 765 4.88 12.85 -11.51
C HIS A 765 5.30 12.95 -10.04
N ASN A 766 4.66 12.16 -9.18
CA ASN A 766 4.93 12.19 -7.75
C ASN A 766 6.09 11.25 -7.40
N ASP A 767 7.13 11.79 -6.77
CA ASP A 767 8.21 11.01 -6.18
C ASP A 767 7.82 10.42 -4.83
N LEU A 768 6.86 11.03 -4.12
CA LEU A 768 6.44 10.62 -2.79
C LEU A 768 4.94 10.87 -2.56
N THR A 769 4.27 9.92 -1.92
CA THR A 769 2.86 10.03 -1.52
C THR A 769 2.72 9.76 -0.02
N VAL A 770 2.04 10.64 0.71
CA VAL A 770 1.86 10.54 2.17
C VAL A 770 0.38 10.52 2.53
N THR A 771 -0.06 9.52 3.28
CA THR A 771 -1.45 9.41 3.77
C THR A 771 -1.52 9.66 5.27
N LEU A 772 -2.38 10.57 5.73
CA LEU A 772 -2.65 10.81 7.14
C LEU A 772 -3.74 9.85 7.62
N SER A 773 -3.48 9.15 8.72
CA SER A 773 -4.50 8.29 9.38
C SER A 773 -5.54 9.10 10.16
N ASP A 774 -5.19 10.30 10.64
CA ASP A 774 -6.12 11.21 11.32
C ASP A 774 -5.93 12.66 10.83
N PRO A 775 -6.80 13.14 9.93
CA PRO A 775 -6.75 14.52 9.44
C PRO A 775 -7.01 15.58 10.52
N ALA A 776 -7.72 15.22 11.60
CA ALA A 776 -8.06 16.16 12.68
C ALA A 776 -6.89 16.41 13.64
N ALA A 777 -5.95 15.46 13.74
CA ALA A 777 -4.73 15.60 14.53
C ALA A 777 -3.65 16.45 13.86
N PHE A 778 -3.84 16.77 12.57
CA PHE A 778 -2.88 17.51 11.76
C PHE A 778 -3.04 19.02 11.93
N THR A 779 -2.24 19.63 12.79
CA THR A 779 -2.07 21.08 12.79
C THR A 779 -1.09 21.47 11.69
N VAL A 780 -1.66 21.95 10.60
CA VAL A 780 -0.96 22.35 9.35
C VAL A 780 0.16 23.37 9.58
N GLU A 781 0.10 24.11 10.68
CA GLU A 781 0.95 25.30 10.89
C GLU A 781 2.44 25.02 11.09
N LYS A 782 2.80 23.88 11.66
CA LYS A 782 4.21 23.62 11.97
C LYS A 782 4.94 22.70 10.97
N GLY A 783 4.29 21.68 10.44
CA GLY A 783 4.95 20.70 9.57
C GLY A 783 5.13 21.13 8.13
N LEU A 784 4.19 21.93 7.63
CA LEU A 784 4.31 22.51 6.30
C LEU A 784 5.35 23.65 6.26
N ALA A 785 5.47 24.42 7.35
CA ALA A 785 6.44 25.54 7.44
C ALA A 785 7.89 25.03 7.33
N ASP A 786 8.22 23.96 8.02
CA ASP A 786 9.58 23.42 8.06
C ASP A 786 9.95 22.65 6.78
N ALA A 787 8.97 22.01 6.10
CA ALA A 787 9.19 21.39 4.80
C ALA A 787 9.40 22.42 3.67
N LEU A 788 8.74 23.55 3.79
CA LEU A 788 8.80 24.64 2.81
C LEU A 788 10.03 25.53 2.96
N GLU A 789 10.60 25.65 4.18
CA GLU A 789 11.91 26.26 4.39
C GLU A 789 13.04 25.52 3.67
N ASN A 790 12.85 24.22 3.37
CA ASN A 790 13.84 23.36 2.73
C ASN A 790 13.67 23.17 1.21
N GLY A 791 12.75 23.84 0.53
CA GLY A 791 12.75 23.86 -0.93
C GLY A 791 11.48 23.46 -1.68
N LEU A 792 10.34 23.37 -1.04
CA LEU A 792 9.04 23.06 -1.69
C LEU A 792 8.47 24.28 -2.43
N VAL A 793 7.93 24.09 -3.63
CA VAL A 793 7.55 25.23 -4.50
C VAL A 793 6.10 25.22 -5.00
N ARG A 794 5.42 24.09 -5.05
CA ARG A 794 4.01 24.07 -5.50
C ARG A 794 3.17 23.12 -4.65
N CYS A 795 1.98 23.61 -4.27
CA CYS A 795 0.96 22.80 -3.64
C CYS A 795 -0.29 22.82 -4.49
N THR A 796 -0.83 21.66 -4.85
CA THR A 796 -2.13 21.53 -5.51
C THR A 796 -3.02 20.67 -4.64
N ALA A 797 -4.17 21.20 -4.21
CA ALA A 797 -5.15 20.43 -3.43
C ALA A 797 -6.24 19.92 -4.37
N VAL A 798 -6.57 18.64 -4.29
CA VAL A 798 -7.66 18.04 -5.07
C VAL A 798 -8.64 17.38 -4.09
N LEU A 799 -9.92 17.77 -4.16
CA LEU A 799 -11.00 17.19 -3.36
C LEU A 799 -11.50 15.90 -4.00
N GLN A 800 -11.57 14.81 -3.22
CA GLN A 800 -12.17 13.55 -3.66
C GLN A 800 -13.25 13.05 -2.69
N PRO A 801 -14.18 12.17 -3.13
CA PRO A 801 -15.28 11.65 -2.30
C PRO A 801 -14.87 10.95 -0.98
N ARG A 802 -13.60 10.65 -0.76
CA ARG A 802 -13.08 9.99 0.45
C ARG A 802 -12.01 10.77 1.22
N GLY A 803 -11.68 12.01 0.83
CA GLY A 803 -10.70 12.85 1.54
C GLY A 803 -10.17 14.00 0.72
N VAL A 804 -9.31 14.82 1.29
CA VAL A 804 -8.63 15.93 0.62
C VAL A 804 -7.18 15.54 0.32
N VAL A 805 -6.78 15.57 -0.96
CA VAL A 805 -5.40 15.33 -1.41
C VAL A 805 -4.70 16.67 -1.64
N VAL A 806 -3.62 16.95 -0.91
CA VAL A 806 -2.78 18.12 -1.17
C VAL A 806 -1.53 17.66 -1.90
N VAL A 807 -1.34 18.13 -3.13
CA VAL A 807 -0.19 17.80 -3.95
C VAL A 807 0.89 18.88 -3.77
N LEU A 808 2.07 18.48 -3.35
CA LEU A 808 3.21 19.37 -3.15
C LEU A 808 4.25 19.13 -4.25
N ASP A 809 4.62 20.21 -4.96
CA ASP A 809 5.62 20.19 -6.03
C ASP A 809 6.94 20.78 -5.49
N LEU A 810 8.01 19.98 -5.49
CA LEU A 810 9.31 20.35 -4.96
C LEU A 810 10.16 21.01 -6.05
N ARG A 811 10.26 22.36 -6.04
CA ARG A 811 11.19 23.08 -6.92
C ARG A 811 12.33 23.71 -6.15
N HIS A 812 13.54 23.48 -6.61
CA HIS A 812 14.73 24.15 -6.10
C HIS A 812 14.81 25.57 -6.69
N ARG A 813 14.43 26.61 -5.94
CA ARG A 813 14.68 28.00 -6.34
C ARG A 813 15.55 28.76 -5.31
N ARG A 814 16.48 29.51 -5.84
CA ARG A 814 17.35 30.43 -5.09
C ARG A 814 16.59 31.71 -4.73
N GLY A 815 16.43 32.02 -3.44
CA GLY A 815 15.95 33.33 -2.97
C GLY A 815 15.02 33.28 -1.76
N GLU A 816 15.42 33.83 -0.60
CA GLU A 816 14.66 33.77 0.67
C GLU A 816 13.33 34.54 0.66
N ALA A 817 13.24 35.64 -0.06
CA ALA A 817 12.02 36.46 -0.12
C ALA A 817 10.88 35.81 -0.93
N GLU A 818 11.23 35.01 -1.94
CA GLU A 818 10.27 34.25 -2.74
C GLU A 818 9.71 33.05 -1.96
N ARG A 819 10.52 32.42 -1.11
CA ARG A 819 10.12 31.30 -0.24
C ARG A 819 9.06 31.73 0.79
N ALA A 820 9.19 32.89 1.41
CA ALA A 820 8.24 33.38 2.39
C ALA A 820 6.87 33.68 1.74
N ARG A 821 6.84 34.24 0.54
CA ARG A 821 5.59 34.48 -0.21
C ARG A 821 4.88 33.20 -0.64
N GLN A 822 5.64 32.17 -1.08
CA GLN A 822 5.12 30.89 -1.47
C GLN A 822 4.59 30.11 -0.27
N LEU A 823 5.26 30.23 0.89
CA LEU A 823 4.83 29.66 2.17
C LEU A 823 3.45 30.16 2.58
N HIS A 824 3.23 31.47 2.54
CA HIS A 824 1.93 32.06 2.88
C HIS A 824 0.83 31.64 1.90
N LEU A 825 1.13 31.47 0.63
CA LEU A 825 0.18 31.03 -0.40
C LEU A 825 -0.26 29.58 -0.19
N VAL A 826 0.68 28.71 0.15
CA VAL A 826 0.41 27.29 0.42
C VAL A 826 -0.35 27.10 1.73
N LEU A 827 0.03 27.83 2.79
CA LEU A 827 -0.69 27.81 4.08
C LEU A 827 -2.14 28.32 3.92
N GLY A 828 -2.35 29.36 3.11
CA GLY A 828 -3.68 29.87 2.78
C GLY A 828 -4.54 28.84 2.01
N LEU A 829 -3.96 28.16 1.02
CA LEU A 829 -4.63 27.14 0.21
C LEU A 829 -5.04 25.92 1.04
N VAL A 830 -4.13 25.43 1.89
CA VAL A 830 -4.41 24.30 2.77
C VAL A 830 -5.45 24.66 3.84
N GLY A 831 -5.39 25.88 4.39
CA GLY A 831 -6.41 26.38 5.29
C GLY A 831 -7.80 26.51 4.65
N ALA A 832 -7.86 26.99 3.40
CA ALA A 832 -9.10 27.08 2.63
C ALA A 832 -9.70 25.71 2.31
N VAL A 833 -8.86 24.74 1.96
CA VAL A 833 -9.30 23.35 1.68
C VAL A 833 -9.79 22.64 2.96
N ALA A 834 -9.09 22.82 4.10
CA ALA A 834 -9.52 22.27 5.38
C ALA A 834 -10.86 22.87 5.82
N SER A 835 -11.05 24.18 5.63
CA SER A 835 -12.31 24.88 5.94
C SER A 835 -13.45 24.46 5.02
N ALA A 836 -13.19 24.21 3.74
CA ALA A 836 -14.16 23.69 2.78
C ALA A 836 -14.60 22.25 3.13
N SER A 837 -13.66 21.40 3.54
CA SER A 837 -13.95 20.03 4.01
C SER A 837 -14.80 20.02 5.27
N PHE A 838 -14.53 20.90 6.23
CA PHE A 838 -15.32 21.05 7.45
C PHE A 838 -16.75 21.57 7.15
N ALA A 839 -16.88 22.54 6.25
CA ALA A 839 -18.18 23.06 5.84
C ALA A 839 -19.04 22.02 5.10
N LEU A 840 -18.43 21.14 4.28
CA LEU A 840 -19.09 20.01 3.60
C LEU A 840 -19.56 18.95 4.62
N GLU A 841 -18.78 18.66 5.66
CA GLU A 841 -19.15 17.71 6.71
C GLU A 841 -20.32 18.23 7.57
N GLU A 842 -20.36 19.54 7.84
CA GLU A 842 -21.48 20.17 8.54
C GLU A 842 -22.76 20.27 7.70
N LEU A 843 -22.65 20.49 6.38
CA LEU A 843 -23.78 20.43 5.46
C LEU A 843 -24.42 19.02 5.42
N HIS A 844 -23.60 17.97 5.53
CA HIS A 844 -24.06 16.57 5.55
C HIS A 844 -24.79 16.20 6.84
N ARG A 845 -24.47 16.86 7.96
CA ARG A 845 -25.17 16.69 9.26
C ARG A 845 -26.53 17.36 9.32
N GLY A 846 -26.99 17.97 8.23
CA GLY A 846 -28.34 18.57 8.14
C GLY A 846 -28.50 19.87 8.91
N GLN A 847 -27.42 20.47 9.38
CA GLN A 847 -27.45 21.81 9.98
C GLN A 847 -27.27 22.86 8.91
N ARG A 848 -28.24 23.76 8.81
CA ARG A 848 -28.17 24.93 7.94
C ARG A 848 -27.16 25.96 8.50
N ILE A 849 -25.90 25.74 8.22
CA ILE A 849 -24.81 26.71 8.40
C ILE A 849 -24.15 26.88 7.04
N PHE A 850 -24.31 27.84 6.32
CA PHE A 850 -24.19 29.21 6.25
C PHE A 850 -23.60 29.76 4.94
N ALA A 851 -24.30 30.55 4.28
CA ALA A 851 -23.85 31.53 3.29
C ALA A 851 -22.72 32.46 3.79
N CYS A 852 -22.51 32.58 5.08
CA CYS A 852 -21.51 33.45 5.67
C CYS A 852 -20.10 32.84 5.68
N GLN A 853 -19.95 31.52 5.90
CA GLN A 853 -18.64 30.85 5.88
C GLN A 853 -18.17 30.57 4.43
N LEU A 854 -19.10 30.24 3.53
CA LEU A 854 -18.77 30.22 2.09
C LEU A 854 -18.33 31.59 1.58
N GLY A 855 -18.94 32.68 2.09
CA GLY A 855 -18.52 34.05 1.80
C GLY A 855 -17.09 34.36 2.25
N HIS A 856 -16.64 33.80 3.36
CA HIS A 856 -15.23 33.93 3.81
C HIS A 856 -14.27 33.09 2.95
N ILE A 857 -14.64 31.86 2.60
CA ILE A 857 -13.83 30.99 1.72
C ILE A 857 -13.67 31.63 0.35
N VAL A 858 -14.75 32.19 -0.20
CA VAL A 858 -14.71 32.91 -1.48
C VAL A 858 -13.93 34.23 -1.35
N HIS A 859 -14.02 34.92 -0.20
CA HIS A 859 -13.24 36.13 0.06
C HIS A 859 -11.73 35.82 0.18
N ASP A 860 -11.37 34.73 0.83
CA ASP A 860 -9.99 34.31 0.94
C ASP A 860 -9.43 33.81 -0.40
N ALA A 861 -10.24 33.10 -1.19
CA ALA A 861 -9.91 32.72 -2.56
C ALA A 861 -9.70 33.95 -3.46
N VAL A 862 -10.57 34.95 -3.38
CA VAL A 862 -10.46 36.24 -4.13
C VAL A 862 -9.25 37.06 -3.64
N PHE A 863 -8.88 36.98 -2.35
CA PHE A 863 -7.68 37.64 -1.84
C PHE A 863 -6.40 37.01 -2.40
N ILE A 864 -6.40 35.70 -2.59
CA ILE A 864 -5.31 34.97 -3.26
C ILE A 864 -5.22 35.35 -4.73
N GLU A 865 -6.33 35.61 -5.43
CA GLU A 865 -6.38 36.08 -6.83
C GLU A 865 -5.71 37.46 -7.02
N LYS A 866 -5.80 38.33 -6.00
CA LYS A 866 -5.11 39.64 -6.03
C LYS A 866 -3.60 39.58 -5.88
N ILE A 867 -3.04 38.43 -5.47
CA ILE A 867 -1.59 38.22 -5.28
C ILE A 867 -0.92 37.56 -6.50
N GLY A 868 -1.68 37.17 -7.52
CA GLY A 868 -1.14 36.83 -8.85
C GLY A 868 -0.88 35.33 -9.08
N GLY A 869 -1.93 34.50 -9.07
CA GLY A 869 -1.79 33.11 -9.49
C GLY A 869 -3.07 32.31 -9.35
N LEU A 870 -4.16 32.65 -10.12
CA LEU A 870 -5.44 32.13 -9.73
C LEU A 870 -6.43 31.74 -10.82
N GLU A 871 -5.99 31.00 -11.81
CA GLU A 871 -6.92 30.16 -12.55
C GLU A 871 -7.35 28.91 -11.73
N LEU A 872 -6.54 28.50 -10.75
CA LEU A 872 -6.73 27.25 -10.00
C LEU A 872 -7.80 27.32 -8.89
N ALA A 873 -7.91 28.45 -8.19
CA ALA A 873 -8.90 28.57 -7.11
C ALA A 873 -10.34 28.74 -7.65
N ALA A 874 -10.49 29.35 -8.81
CA ALA A 874 -11.79 29.44 -9.49
C ALA A 874 -12.26 28.07 -10.01
N HIS A 875 -11.35 27.20 -10.44
CA HIS A 875 -11.66 25.82 -10.84
C HIS A 875 -12.09 24.94 -9.67
N LEU A 876 -11.43 25.08 -8.52
CA LEU A 876 -11.77 24.31 -7.29
C LEU A 876 -13.13 24.68 -6.72
N VAL A 877 -13.53 25.96 -6.79
CA VAL A 877 -14.86 26.41 -6.35
C VAL A 877 -15.94 25.97 -7.33
N ALA A 878 -15.67 25.97 -8.63
CA ALA A 878 -16.62 25.52 -9.66
C ALA A 878 -16.86 24.01 -9.63
N GLU A 879 -15.83 23.19 -9.33
CA GLU A 879 -15.98 21.73 -9.15
C GLU A 879 -16.74 21.41 -7.86
N ALA A 880 -16.52 22.15 -6.78
CA ALA A 880 -17.26 21.95 -5.53
C ALA A 880 -18.77 22.28 -5.64
N GLU A 881 -19.14 23.23 -6.51
CA GLU A 881 -20.55 23.54 -6.79
C GLU A 881 -21.22 22.53 -7.74
N GLY A 882 -20.45 21.89 -8.66
CA GLY A 882 -20.98 20.94 -9.64
C GLY A 882 -21.33 19.57 -9.07
N ASP A 883 -20.59 19.09 -8.11
CA ASP A 883 -20.75 17.74 -7.55
C ASP A 883 -21.74 17.66 -6.37
N ALA A 884 -22.25 18.78 -5.87
CA ALA A 884 -23.22 18.82 -4.75
C ALA A 884 -24.62 18.25 -5.10
N CYS A 885 -24.84 17.81 -6.35
CA CYS A 885 -26.11 17.25 -6.82
C CYS A 885 -26.13 15.71 -6.96
N VAL A 886 -25.09 15.00 -6.60
CA VAL A 886 -25.06 13.54 -6.67
C VAL A 886 -24.99 12.95 -5.25
N ASP A 887 -26.03 12.19 -4.92
CA ASP A 887 -26.32 11.56 -3.64
C ASP A 887 -25.31 10.43 -3.32
N HIS A 888 -24.09 10.78 -2.83
CA HIS A 888 -23.13 9.81 -2.31
C HIS A 888 -22.58 10.26 -0.97
N ARG A 889 -22.75 9.40 0.04
CA ARG A 889 -22.20 9.57 1.39
C ARG A 889 -20.68 9.64 1.34
N LEU A 890 -20.12 10.82 1.51
CA LEU A 890 -18.70 11.08 1.66
C LEU A 890 -18.27 10.76 3.10
N SER A 891 -17.44 9.76 3.24
CA SER A 891 -16.74 9.48 4.50
C SER A 891 -15.36 10.12 4.44
N LEU A 892 -15.18 11.23 5.16
CA LEU A 892 -13.95 12.04 5.22
C LEU A 892 -12.93 11.43 6.20
N HIS A 893 -12.52 10.19 6.01
CA HIS A 893 -11.57 9.56 6.93
C HIS A 893 -10.09 9.59 6.46
N HIS A 894 -9.80 10.09 5.26
CA HIS A 894 -8.42 10.12 4.75
C HIS A 894 -8.14 11.42 4.01
N VAL A 895 -7.05 12.07 4.39
CA VAL A 895 -6.45 13.21 3.68
C VAL A 895 -5.13 12.76 3.09
N GLN A 896 -4.96 12.91 1.78
CA GLN A 896 -3.78 12.43 1.06
C GLN A 896 -2.95 13.61 0.53
N ILE A 897 -1.64 13.65 0.79
CA ILE A 897 -0.70 14.68 0.32
C ILE A 897 0.23 14.07 -0.73
N VAL A 898 0.19 14.57 -1.97
CA VAL A 898 1.07 14.12 -3.07
C VAL A 898 2.13 15.18 -3.35
N VAL A 899 3.39 14.81 -3.29
CA VAL A 899 4.53 15.70 -3.53
C VAL A 899 5.09 15.45 -4.92
N TYR A 900 5.19 16.50 -5.73
CA TYR A 900 5.84 16.45 -7.03
C TYR A 900 7.24 17.03 -6.97
N ARG A 901 8.19 16.34 -7.59
CA ARG A 901 9.54 16.83 -7.79
C ARG A 901 9.71 17.18 -9.27
N ASP A 902 9.95 18.45 -9.57
CA ASP A 902 10.37 18.87 -10.91
C ASP A 902 11.78 18.37 -11.18
N ILE A 903 11.89 17.35 -12.01
CA ILE A 903 13.17 17.00 -12.63
C ILE A 903 13.35 17.96 -13.78
N ASP A 904 14.28 18.88 -13.65
CA ASP A 904 14.71 19.77 -14.73
C ASP A 904 15.35 18.93 -15.85
N ILE A 905 14.54 18.49 -16.83
CA ILE A 905 15.05 17.91 -18.09
C ILE A 905 15.41 19.08 -19.00
N GLY A 906 16.42 19.81 -18.60
CA GLY A 906 17.03 20.85 -19.37
C GLY A 906 18.54 20.60 -19.46
N GLU A 907 18.99 20.10 -20.59
CA GLU A 907 20.35 19.81 -21.06
C GLU A 907 20.71 18.31 -21.08
N HIS A 908 20.13 17.60 -22.07
CA HIS A 908 20.87 16.66 -22.92
C HIS A 908 19.88 16.06 -23.96
N LEU A 909 19.70 16.82 -25.03
CA LEU A 909 19.43 16.35 -26.39
C LEU A 909 20.42 16.99 -27.31
#